data_918b0e7487312a4abc10ce82042a45c1
#
_entry.id   918b0e7487312a4abc10ce82042a45c1
#
_cell.length_a   1.000
_cell.length_b   1.000
_cell.length_c   1.000
_cell.angle_alpha   90.00
_cell.angle_beta   90.00
_cell.angle_gamma   90.00
#
_symmetry.space_group_name_H-M   'P 1'
#
loop_
_entity.id
_entity.type
_entity.pdbx_description
1 polymer ?
#
loop_
_entity_poly.entity_id
_entity_poly.type
_entity_poly.pdbx_seq_one_letter_code
_entity_poly.pdbx_strand_id
1 'polypeptide(L)'
;MVRRSKPVYKVCAAYDTETTNVQLGDQWHAFAYLYQINDLRSVDLTRYEPGRDDVKLFRSCDKVLDYIDALIEWGESNRVVPIIAGYNLMFDLQSIFVELCRRYDMQVNAQSSTNVYTLDLVSADGSPLLRFWDTYHLEMRGLAAMGATAGLAKLVGDLDYSLVRTPETPLTEAEVGYAVRDVQVIPAYLRYLLDANDWLEPSMLGVRVITKTSLVRQMARNEIAPLKVKSGRSRKTLEQLFMAVCRDDLPGCYYDYGLRKACFRGGLTFTAARYASVVVRNVASLDVTSMHHLFINGRMIPEQFRPLRKKELEYMVNAILGVSRERVMRDYHKPFPFAIHARLRFRGLRLRRGTCFEAWGIASIPRGKFGGGCEGGAEYSRNDAEQFAIRAAKLNGWRDRAHNARFAFGKLYSADVAELHVSEVELWAISRVYEWDALECVLGEGTGKFSLPPDYVTLQSNVFFARKQDMKHINKTYVEGVPYAEEVPGSVPAGIAAGLKAGELSNAFIASYYSSTVKGMFNGIYGTMAQDMLKAGYTVDEACAILEVDRETVLSPENFFDQLPKRPKVAYNYGMRIVGGSRLHLILAMELVFERFGDRAFITGGDTDSLKVSCAESITDADLSACLEPLASCSKRAIDACQRRVRENFPQLASSLDGIGSFDVEGCGAGRTRYDYHMEAWNKARVSIDHDGRAHVTCAGLSRPDNAYHIEHYINDMLQARTPEDVLPAVFGYNVIVDNSVCHALQRTSPSALDVFDADVTDYIGNTARVTAPEAVALYPVSRALGETDMPVNAENVAYMRDVYDRDVDVRERRLSVRDGEPIFEVEE
;
A
#
# COMPACT_ATOMS: atom_id res chain seq x y z
N MET A 1 -25.75 2.22 36.93
CA MET A 1 -25.47 1.77 35.57
C MET A 1 -25.04 0.33 35.61
N VAL A 2 -25.89 -0.59 35.17
CA VAL A 2 -25.53 -2.01 34.99
C VAL A 2 -24.48 -2.03 33.87
N ARG A 3 -23.29 -2.59 34.12
CA ARG A 3 -22.30 -2.84 33.06
C ARG A 3 -22.95 -3.82 32.08
N ARG A 4 -23.43 -3.33 30.93
CA ARG A 4 -23.82 -4.21 29.81
C ARG A 4 -22.59 -5.08 29.48
N SER A 5 -22.75 -6.39 29.43
CA SER A 5 -21.72 -7.30 28.94
C SER A 5 -21.38 -6.90 27.51
N LYS A 6 -20.10 -6.98 27.14
CA LYS A 6 -19.71 -6.72 25.75
C LYS A 6 -20.40 -7.73 24.83
N PRO A 7 -20.91 -7.29 23.67
CA PRO A 7 -21.52 -8.20 22.72
C PRO A 7 -20.51 -9.28 22.26
N VAL A 8 -20.98 -10.50 22.14
CA VAL A 8 -20.20 -11.62 21.62
C VAL A 8 -20.49 -11.73 20.12
N TYR A 9 -19.47 -11.69 19.29
CA TYR A 9 -19.60 -11.81 17.85
C TYR A 9 -19.24 -13.23 17.39
N LYS A 10 -19.94 -13.71 16.35
CA LYS A 10 -19.66 -15.02 15.73
C LYS A 10 -19.80 -14.90 14.21
N VAL A 11 -18.84 -15.45 13.45
CA VAL A 11 -19.00 -15.62 11.99
C VAL A 11 -20.07 -16.69 11.77
N CYS A 12 -21.19 -16.30 11.19
CA CYS A 12 -22.39 -17.13 11.03
C CYS A 12 -22.75 -17.38 9.56
N ALA A 13 -22.20 -16.59 8.65
CA ALA A 13 -22.40 -16.80 7.21
C ALA A 13 -21.23 -16.25 6.40
N ALA A 14 -21.06 -16.79 5.18
CA ALA A 14 -20.32 -16.15 4.11
C ALA A 14 -21.30 -15.78 2.98
N TYR A 15 -21.06 -14.67 2.28
CA TYR A 15 -21.95 -14.07 1.30
C TYR A 15 -21.19 -13.64 0.06
N ASP A 16 -21.80 -13.89 -1.10
CA ASP A 16 -21.30 -13.49 -2.42
C ASP A 16 -22.48 -13.33 -3.39
N THR A 17 -22.28 -12.70 -4.56
CA THR A 17 -23.31 -12.53 -5.60
C THR A 17 -22.76 -12.76 -6.98
N GLU A 18 -23.64 -13.32 -7.87
CA GLU A 18 -23.37 -13.33 -9.29
C GLU A 18 -24.19 -12.24 -9.99
N THR A 19 -23.53 -11.51 -10.87
CA THR A 19 -24.13 -10.39 -11.57
C THR A 19 -24.14 -10.59 -13.08
N THR A 20 -25.15 -10.05 -13.73
CA THR A 20 -25.21 -9.91 -15.19
C THR A 20 -24.96 -8.47 -15.58
N ASN A 21 -24.30 -8.27 -16.72
CA ASN A 21 -23.98 -6.95 -17.22
C ASN A 21 -24.96 -6.56 -18.33
N VAL A 22 -25.58 -5.41 -18.18
CA VAL A 22 -26.57 -4.89 -19.14
C VAL A 22 -26.17 -3.47 -19.52
N GLN A 23 -26.20 -3.19 -20.83
CA GLN A 23 -25.98 -1.84 -21.32
C GLN A 23 -27.31 -1.10 -21.35
N LEU A 24 -27.42 0.00 -20.62
CA LEU A 24 -28.56 0.89 -20.59
C LEU A 24 -28.12 2.28 -21.05
N GLY A 25 -28.51 2.68 -22.26
CA GLY A 25 -27.97 3.89 -22.88
C GLY A 25 -26.44 3.78 -23.09
N ASP A 26 -25.69 4.77 -22.62
CA ASP A 26 -24.23 4.81 -22.74
C ASP A 26 -23.51 4.17 -21.55
N GLN A 27 -24.26 3.58 -20.60
CA GLN A 27 -23.69 3.04 -19.37
C GLN A 27 -23.96 1.55 -19.24
N TRP A 28 -23.00 0.85 -18.65
CA TRP A 28 -23.15 -0.54 -18.26
C TRP A 28 -23.54 -0.67 -16.80
N HIS A 29 -24.45 -1.59 -16.51
CA HIS A 29 -24.97 -1.85 -15.19
C HIS A 29 -24.81 -3.32 -14.83
N ALA A 30 -24.40 -3.60 -13.59
CA ALA A 30 -24.37 -4.94 -13.05
C ALA A 30 -25.58 -5.18 -12.16
N PHE A 31 -26.32 -6.25 -12.45
CA PHE A 31 -27.50 -6.67 -11.70
C PHE A 31 -27.27 -8.04 -11.10
N ALA A 32 -27.51 -8.18 -9.81
CA ALA A 32 -27.43 -9.48 -9.16
C ALA A 32 -28.61 -10.37 -9.59
N TYR A 33 -28.29 -11.52 -10.15
CA TYR A 33 -29.29 -12.54 -10.53
C TYR A 33 -29.22 -13.78 -9.63
N LEU A 34 -28.15 -13.91 -8.84
CA LEU A 34 -27.96 -15.01 -7.91
C LEU A 34 -27.23 -14.50 -6.67
N TYR A 35 -27.70 -14.90 -5.51
CA TYR A 35 -27.12 -14.60 -4.21
C TYR A 35 -26.75 -15.92 -3.52
N GLN A 36 -25.51 -16.03 -3.07
CA GLN A 36 -25.00 -17.21 -2.40
C GLN A 36 -24.77 -16.93 -0.91
N ILE A 37 -25.28 -17.79 -0.05
CA ILE A 37 -25.01 -17.73 1.39
C ILE A 37 -24.56 -19.10 1.87
N ASN A 38 -23.32 -19.17 2.38
CA ASN A 38 -22.86 -20.34 3.13
C ASN A 38 -23.24 -20.16 4.59
N ASP A 39 -24.16 -20.98 5.09
CA ASP A 39 -24.71 -20.90 6.45
C ASP A 39 -23.77 -21.61 7.45
N LEU A 40 -23.11 -20.82 8.30
CA LEU A 40 -22.09 -21.28 9.24
C LEU A 40 -22.56 -21.27 10.69
N ARG A 41 -23.88 -21.12 10.96
CA ARG A 41 -24.41 -21.02 12.34
C ARG A 41 -24.06 -22.22 13.18
N SER A 42 -24.13 -23.43 12.62
CA SER A 42 -23.82 -24.69 13.28
C SER A 42 -22.39 -25.17 13.07
N VAL A 43 -21.58 -24.47 12.31
CA VAL A 43 -20.24 -24.87 11.89
C VAL A 43 -19.19 -24.42 12.91
N ASP A 44 -18.27 -25.33 13.24
CA ASP A 44 -17.02 -25.00 13.91
C ASP A 44 -15.97 -24.62 12.84
N LEU A 45 -15.64 -23.34 12.77
CA LEU A 45 -14.68 -22.84 11.77
C LEU A 45 -13.31 -23.51 11.85
N THR A 46 -12.89 -24.02 13.01
CA THR A 46 -11.61 -24.72 13.16
C THR A 46 -11.60 -26.09 12.46
N ARG A 47 -12.77 -26.59 12.10
CA ARG A 47 -12.98 -27.88 11.44
C ARG A 47 -13.81 -27.76 10.17
N TYR A 48 -13.87 -26.54 9.62
CA TYR A 48 -14.67 -26.31 8.43
C TYR A 48 -14.23 -27.21 7.27
N GLU A 49 -15.18 -27.91 6.69
CA GLU A 49 -15.03 -28.65 5.44
C GLU A 49 -16.10 -28.18 4.45
N PRO A 50 -15.74 -27.94 3.18
CA PRO A 50 -16.71 -27.45 2.19
C PRO A 50 -17.78 -28.50 1.92
N GLY A 51 -19.03 -28.20 2.29
CA GLY A 51 -20.21 -29.00 1.98
C GLY A 51 -21.17 -28.22 1.08
N ARG A 52 -21.75 -28.88 0.06
CA ARG A 52 -22.71 -28.23 -0.86
C ARG A 52 -24.03 -27.88 -0.15
N ASP A 53 -24.46 -28.70 0.78
CA ASP A 53 -25.74 -28.57 1.48
C ASP A 53 -25.77 -27.35 2.45
N ASP A 54 -24.61 -26.83 2.81
CA ASP A 54 -24.50 -25.64 3.68
C ASP A 54 -24.74 -24.35 2.90
N VAL A 55 -24.71 -24.37 1.55
CA VAL A 55 -24.85 -23.21 0.70
C VAL A 55 -26.29 -23.05 0.20
N LYS A 56 -26.86 -21.89 0.52
CA LYS A 56 -28.19 -21.49 0.06
C LYS A 56 -28.05 -20.54 -1.11
N LEU A 57 -28.82 -20.83 -2.16
CA LEU A 57 -28.88 -20.02 -3.38
C LEU A 57 -30.24 -19.33 -3.45
N PHE A 58 -30.22 -18.00 -3.53
CA PHE A 58 -31.42 -17.18 -3.64
C PHE A 58 -31.43 -16.47 -4.99
N ARG A 59 -32.64 -16.27 -5.54
CA ARG A 59 -32.85 -15.61 -6.82
C ARG A 59 -33.55 -14.24 -6.68
N SER A 60 -33.77 -13.79 -5.45
CA SER A 60 -34.36 -12.48 -5.18
C SER A 60 -33.75 -11.83 -3.96
N CYS A 61 -33.66 -10.51 -3.99
CA CYS A 61 -33.22 -9.66 -2.88
C CYS A 61 -34.05 -9.92 -1.61
N ASP A 62 -35.39 -10.04 -1.72
CA ASP A 62 -36.29 -10.22 -0.57
C ASP A 62 -35.94 -11.49 0.22
N LYS A 63 -35.58 -12.56 -0.47
CA LYS A 63 -35.19 -13.81 0.19
C LYS A 63 -33.86 -13.72 0.94
N VAL A 64 -32.97 -12.88 0.46
CA VAL A 64 -31.72 -12.57 1.15
C VAL A 64 -32.00 -11.73 2.41
N LEU A 65 -32.90 -10.74 2.28
CA LEU A 65 -33.29 -9.91 3.41
C LEU A 65 -34.07 -10.71 4.46
N ASP A 66 -34.97 -11.63 4.06
CA ASP A 66 -35.65 -12.59 4.97
C ASP A 66 -34.62 -13.42 5.73
N TYR A 67 -33.53 -13.87 5.06
CA TYR A 67 -32.46 -14.61 5.70
C TYR A 67 -31.69 -13.77 6.70
N ILE A 68 -31.38 -12.50 6.36
CA ILE A 68 -30.70 -11.55 7.25
C ILE A 68 -31.54 -11.29 8.50
N ASP A 69 -32.86 -11.04 8.35
CA ASP A 69 -33.78 -10.82 9.45
C ASP A 69 -33.83 -12.07 10.37
N ALA A 70 -33.94 -13.26 9.79
CA ALA A 70 -33.91 -14.53 10.54
C ALA A 70 -32.56 -14.78 11.25
N LEU A 71 -31.46 -14.30 10.65
CA LEU A 71 -30.13 -14.39 11.27
C LEU A 71 -29.99 -13.45 12.47
N ILE A 72 -30.57 -12.27 12.40
CA ILE A 72 -30.62 -11.31 13.52
C ILE A 72 -31.43 -11.92 14.68
N GLU A 73 -32.64 -12.45 14.42
CA GLU A 73 -33.50 -13.10 15.42
C GLU A 73 -32.78 -14.31 16.08
N TRP A 74 -32.06 -15.10 15.25
CA TRP A 74 -31.24 -16.18 15.77
C TRP A 74 -30.12 -15.66 16.67
N GLY A 75 -29.47 -14.55 16.28
CA GLY A 75 -28.42 -13.91 17.05
C GLY A 75 -28.92 -13.42 18.41
N GLU A 76 -30.07 -12.77 18.46
CA GLU A 76 -30.72 -12.34 19.70
C GLU A 76 -31.02 -13.51 20.63
N SER A 77 -31.62 -14.58 20.07
CA SER A 77 -31.96 -15.82 20.82
C SER A 77 -30.74 -16.51 21.39
N ASN A 78 -29.59 -16.45 20.72
CA ASN A 78 -28.32 -17.03 21.12
C ASN A 78 -27.36 -16.05 21.85
N ARG A 79 -27.76 -14.80 22.02
CA ARG A 79 -26.95 -13.73 22.63
C ARG A 79 -25.61 -13.49 21.92
N VAL A 80 -25.61 -13.57 20.62
CA VAL A 80 -24.46 -13.28 19.78
C VAL A 80 -24.84 -12.25 18.71
N VAL A 81 -23.87 -11.47 18.27
CA VAL A 81 -24.01 -10.63 17.09
C VAL A 81 -23.46 -11.42 15.91
N PRO A 82 -24.32 -11.82 14.94
CA PRO A 82 -23.86 -12.56 13.78
C PRO A 82 -22.92 -11.72 12.91
N ILE A 83 -21.92 -12.35 12.31
CA ILE A 83 -21.07 -11.78 11.29
C ILE A 83 -21.35 -12.50 9.98
N ILE A 84 -21.65 -11.73 8.93
CA ILE A 84 -21.64 -12.18 7.54
C ILE A 84 -20.31 -11.71 6.93
N ALA A 85 -19.48 -12.67 6.51
CA ALA A 85 -18.20 -12.42 5.87
C ALA A 85 -18.35 -12.46 4.34
N GLY A 86 -17.74 -11.55 3.63
CA GLY A 86 -17.71 -11.54 2.16
C GLY A 86 -16.33 -11.16 1.65
N TYR A 87 -16.13 -11.22 0.36
CA TYR A 87 -14.92 -10.78 -0.31
C TYR A 87 -15.24 -9.64 -1.27
N ASN A 88 -14.59 -8.48 -1.11
CA ASN A 88 -14.97 -7.24 -1.79
C ASN A 88 -16.46 -6.90 -1.57
N LEU A 89 -16.88 -7.10 -0.34
CA LEU A 89 -18.26 -7.23 0.10
C LEU A 89 -19.16 -6.05 -0.30
N MET A 90 -18.61 -4.83 -0.41
CA MET A 90 -19.42 -3.68 -0.81
C MET A 90 -19.95 -3.78 -2.24
N PHE A 91 -19.27 -4.51 -3.13
CA PHE A 91 -19.80 -4.80 -4.45
C PHE A 91 -21.09 -5.60 -4.35
N ASP A 92 -21.07 -6.68 -3.59
CA ASP A 92 -22.21 -7.58 -3.42
C ASP A 92 -23.36 -6.94 -2.63
N LEU A 93 -23.01 -6.20 -1.57
CA LEU A 93 -24.01 -5.52 -0.74
C LEU A 93 -24.77 -4.43 -1.47
N GLN A 94 -24.21 -3.81 -2.50
CA GLN A 94 -24.91 -2.74 -3.22
C GLN A 94 -26.24 -3.21 -3.80
N SER A 95 -26.36 -4.49 -4.15
CA SER A 95 -27.59 -5.10 -4.66
C SER A 95 -28.75 -5.11 -3.65
N ILE A 96 -28.45 -5.03 -2.34
CA ILE A 96 -29.44 -5.02 -1.24
C ILE A 96 -29.30 -3.81 -0.32
N PHE A 97 -28.35 -2.91 -0.58
CA PHE A 97 -27.92 -1.89 0.37
C PHE A 97 -29.02 -0.88 0.73
N VAL A 98 -29.79 -0.45 -0.27
CA VAL A 98 -30.90 0.51 -0.06
C VAL A 98 -31.99 -0.09 0.83
N GLU A 99 -32.34 -1.35 0.61
CA GLU A 99 -33.33 -2.03 1.44
C GLU A 99 -32.84 -2.25 2.87
N LEU A 100 -31.54 -2.53 3.05
CA LEU A 100 -30.93 -2.56 4.38
C LEU A 100 -30.99 -1.19 5.08
N CYS A 101 -30.70 -0.09 4.34
CA CYS A 101 -30.79 1.27 4.87
C CYS A 101 -32.22 1.65 5.30
N ARG A 102 -33.23 1.12 4.61
CA ARG A 102 -34.65 1.35 4.98
C ARG A 102 -35.06 0.61 6.24
N ARG A 103 -34.44 -0.52 6.53
CA ARG A 103 -34.81 -1.39 7.65
C ARG A 103 -33.99 -1.12 8.93
N TYR A 104 -32.74 -0.69 8.76
CA TYR A 104 -31.76 -0.62 9.87
C TYR A 104 -30.92 0.65 9.83
N ASP A 105 -30.63 1.18 11.01
CA ASP A 105 -29.54 2.13 11.16
C ASP A 105 -28.19 1.45 10.95
N MET A 106 -27.17 2.19 10.49
CA MET A 106 -25.88 1.63 10.13
C MET A 106 -24.69 2.35 10.75
N GLN A 107 -23.69 1.58 11.14
CA GLN A 107 -22.37 2.10 11.54
C GLN A 107 -21.29 1.56 10.60
N VAL A 108 -20.50 2.47 10.03
CA VAL A 108 -19.50 2.15 9.00
C VAL A 108 -18.09 2.31 9.57
N ASN A 109 -17.24 1.30 9.35
CA ASN A 109 -15.81 1.39 9.59
C ASN A 109 -15.10 1.18 8.25
N ALA A 110 -14.56 2.26 7.69
CA ALA A 110 -14.05 2.29 6.32
C ALA A 110 -12.74 3.06 6.21
N GLN A 111 -12.07 2.90 5.08
CA GLN A 111 -10.96 3.73 4.63
C GLN A 111 -11.42 4.82 3.65
N SER A 112 -12.44 4.52 2.88
CA SER A 112 -13.13 5.43 1.95
C SER A 112 -14.58 4.99 1.80
N SER A 113 -15.40 5.76 1.10
CA SER A 113 -16.79 5.40 0.80
C SER A 113 -16.94 4.07 0.03
N THR A 114 -15.92 3.67 -0.70
CA THR A 114 -15.91 2.41 -1.49
C THR A 114 -15.06 1.31 -0.87
N ASN A 115 -14.28 1.62 0.18
CA ASN A 115 -13.37 0.68 0.82
C ASN A 115 -13.76 0.51 2.30
N VAL A 116 -14.77 -0.33 2.53
CA VAL A 116 -15.39 -0.58 3.84
C VAL A 116 -14.83 -1.83 4.45
N TYR A 117 -14.37 -1.74 5.69
CA TYR A 117 -13.88 -2.89 6.47
C TYR A 117 -15.01 -3.67 7.12
N THR A 118 -15.91 -2.95 7.78
CA THR A 118 -17.11 -3.51 8.43
C THR A 118 -18.27 -2.54 8.34
N LEU A 119 -19.47 -3.09 8.18
CA LEU A 119 -20.74 -2.39 8.25
C LEU A 119 -21.59 -3.09 9.33
N ASP A 120 -21.99 -2.36 10.36
CA ASP A 120 -22.84 -2.89 11.42
C ASP A 120 -24.28 -2.40 11.22
N LEU A 121 -25.23 -3.31 11.15
CA LEU A 121 -26.64 -3.00 11.34
C LEU A 121 -26.87 -2.81 12.84
N VAL A 122 -27.52 -1.71 13.22
CA VAL A 122 -27.72 -1.38 14.62
C VAL A 122 -29.20 -1.08 14.89
N SER A 123 -29.62 -1.33 16.13
CA SER A 123 -30.95 -0.92 16.59
C SER A 123 -30.99 0.58 16.89
N ALA A 124 -32.19 1.13 17.10
CA ALA A 124 -32.39 2.54 17.40
C ALA A 124 -31.61 3.04 18.63
N ASP A 125 -31.21 2.18 19.55
CA ASP A 125 -30.36 2.52 20.70
C ASP A 125 -28.85 2.37 20.40
N GLY A 126 -28.50 2.08 19.14
CA GLY A 126 -27.11 1.91 18.67
C GLY A 126 -26.48 0.57 19.03
N SER A 127 -27.27 -0.41 19.52
CA SER A 127 -26.76 -1.76 19.80
C SER A 127 -26.57 -2.54 18.50
N PRO A 128 -25.42 -3.23 18.32
CA PRO A 128 -25.20 -3.99 17.09
C PRO A 128 -26.13 -5.21 16.99
N LEU A 129 -26.78 -5.36 15.85
CA LEU A 129 -27.66 -6.47 15.49
C LEU A 129 -26.95 -7.51 14.62
N LEU A 130 -26.22 -7.04 13.63
CA LEU A 130 -25.47 -7.87 12.68
C LEU A 130 -24.27 -7.08 12.15
N ARG A 131 -23.20 -7.77 11.81
CA ARG A 131 -22.01 -7.21 11.17
C ARG A 131 -21.77 -7.82 9.81
N PHE A 132 -21.61 -7.00 8.80
CA PHE A 132 -20.94 -7.36 7.56
C PHE A 132 -19.44 -7.09 7.67
N TRP A 133 -18.61 -8.02 7.19
CA TRP A 133 -17.16 -7.95 7.26
C TRP A 133 -16.50 -8.30 5.94
N ASP A 134 -15.75 -7.36 5.37
CA ASP A 134 -14.99 -7.59 4.14
C ASP A 134 -13.65 -8.27 4.42
N THR A 135 -13.52 -9.50 3.99
CA THR A 135 -12.32 -10.33 4.16
C THR A 135 -11.20 -10.01 3.17
N TYR A 136 -11.46 -9.25 2.09
CA TYR A 136 -10.43 -8.77 1.16
C TYR A 136 -9.23 -8.17 1.89
N HIS A 137 -9.47 -7.44 2.96
CA HIS A 137 -8.44 -6.75 3.75
C HIS A 137 -7.53 -7.65 4.58
N LEU A 138 -7.82 -8.93 4.68
CA LEU A 138 -6.94 -9.91 5.30
C LEU A 138 -5.79 -10.31 4.38
N GLU A 139 -6.06 -10.41 3.07
CA GLU A 139 -5.09 -10.90 2.09
C GLU A 139 -4.68 -9.84 1.07
N MET A 140 -5.59 -8.95 0.67
CA MET A 140 -5.43 -7.93 -0.38
C MET A 140 -5.00 -8.52 -1.74
N ARG A 141 -5.41 -9.74 -2.04
CA ARG A 141 -5.21 -10.47 -3.29
C ARG A 141 -6.54 -11.08 -3.73
N GLY A 142 -6.70 -11.43 -4.98
CA GLY A 142 -7.94 -11.98 -5.53
C GLY A 142 -8.45 -13.23 -4.78
N LEU A 143 -9.76 -13.48 -4.85
CA LEU A 143 -10.42 -14.62 -4.19
C LEU A 143 -9.79 -15.97 -4.59
N ALA A 144 -9.35 -16.10 -5.85
CA ALA A 144 -8.61 -17.27 -6.32
C ALA A 144 -7.31 -17.52 -5.54
N ALA A 145 -6.59 -16.45 -5.18
CA ALA A 145 -5.37 -16.56 -4.37
C ALA A 145 -5.68 -16.94 -2.92
N MET A 146 -6.80 -16.44 -2.36
CA MET A 146 -7.28 -16.87 -1.04
C MET A 146 -7.63 -18.35 -1.06
N GLY A 147 -8.34 -18.80 -2.09
CA GLY A 147 -8.72 -20.21 -2.27
C GLY A 147 -7.49 -21.11 -2.40
N ALA A 148 -6.53 -20.74 -3.22
CA ALA A 148 -5.26 -21.47 -3.38
C ALA A 148 -4.51 -21.58 -2.04
N THR A 149 -4.45 -20.47 -1.27
CA THR A 149 -3.85 -20.45 0.07
C THR A 149 -4.55 -21.39 1.03
N ALA A 150 -5.88 -21.46 0.97
CA ALA A 150 -6.69 -22.33 1.82
C ALA A 150 -6.76 -23.80 1.35
N GLY A 151 -6.11 -24.15 0.25
CA GLY A 151 -6.19 -25.48 -0.35
C GLY A 151 -7.52 -25.75 -1.08
N LEU A 152 -8.34 -24.74 -1.29
CA LEU A 152 -9.63 -24.79 -1.97
C LEU A 152 -9.59 -23.91 -3.23
N ALA A 153 -9.09 -24.45 -4.34
CA ALA A 153 -8.97 -23.70 -5.58
C ALA A 153 -10.35 -23.19 -6.08
N LYS A 154 -10.39 -21.91 -6.46
CA LYS A 154 -11.53 -21.33 -7.17
C LYS A 154 -11.72 -22.09 -8.49
N LEU A 155 -12.94 -22.37 -8.89
CA LEU A 155 -13.23 -22.88 -10.22
C LEU A 155 -13.02 -21.77 -11.25
N VAL A 156 -12.44 -22.08 -12.39
CA VAL A 156 -12.08 -21.10 -13.41
C VAL A 156 -12.76 -21.48 -14.72
N GLY A 157 -13.35 -20.49 -15.38
CA GLY A 157 -13.62 -20.58 -16.82
C GLY A 157 -15.04 -20.93 -17.26
N ASP A 158 -16.01 -21.10 -16.36
CA ASP A 158 -17.30 -21.65 -16.77
C ASP A 158 -18.47 -20.66 -16.77
N LEU A 159 -18.23 -19.39 -16.41
CA LEU A 159 -19.23 -18.33 -16.56
C LEU A 159 -18.95 -17.49 -17.80
N ASP A 160 -19.80 -17.60 -18.78
CA ASP A 160 -19.79 -16.67 -19.91
C ASP A 160 -20.48 -15.36 -19.50
N TYR A 161 -19.69 -14.35 -19.20
CA TYR A 161 -20.15 -13.02 -18.78
C TYR A 161 -20.78 -12.22 -19.92
N SER A 162 -20.73 -12.70 -21.19
CA SER A 162 -21.43 -12.09 -22.31
C SER A 162 -22.93 -12.43 -22.32
N LEU A 163 -23.32 -13.46 -21.59
CA LEU A 163 -24.71 -13.87 -21.49
C LEU A 163 -25.44 -13.07 -20.42
N VAL A 164 -26.52 -12.43 -20.82
CA VAL A 164 -27.45 -11.77 -19.91
C VAL A 164 -28.28 -12.82 -19.16
N ARG A 165 -28.20 -12.81 -17.84
CA ARG A 165 -28.94 -13.71 -16.97
C ARG A 165 -29.91 -12.94 -16.09
N THR A 166 -31.08 -13.52 -15.87
CA THR A 166 -32.12 -12.99 -14.97
C THR A 166 -32.35 -13.97 -13.83
N PRO A 167 -33.08 -13.61 -12.77
CA PRO A 167 -33.47 -14.53 -11.72
C PRO A 167 -34.20 -15.79 -12.21
N GLU A 168 -34.87 -15.76 -13.38
CA GLU A 168 -35.58 -16.88 -13.97
C GLU A 168 -34.72 -17.74 -14.89
N THR A 169 -33.53 -17.25 -15.28
CA THR A 169 -32.62 -18.01 -16.15
C THR A 169 -32.17 -19.29 -15.42
N PRO A 170 -32.41 -20.48 -15.99
CA PRO A 170 -31.94 -21.72 -15.43
C PRO A 170 -30.42 -21.75 -15.37
N LEU A 171 -29.88 -22.19 -14.22
CA LEU A 171 -28.45 -22.35 -14.06
C LEU A 171 -28.03 -23.78 -14.43
N THR A 172 -26.89 -23.90 -15.07
CA THR A 172 -26.22 -25.19 -15.28
C THR A 172 -25.60 -25.71 -14.01
N GLU A 173 -25.31 -26.99 -13.94
CA GLU A 173 -24.61 -27.62 -12.80
C GLU A 173 -23.21 -27.00 -12.59
N ALA A 174 -22.53 -26.61 -13.67
CA ALA A 174 -21.23 -25.91 -13.60
C ALA A 174 -21.37 -24.53 -12.97
N GLU A 175 -22.36 -23.73 -13.37
CA GLU A 175 -22.61 -22.40 -12.79
C GLU A 175 -22.98 -22.48 -11.31
N VAL A 176 -23.81 -23.45 -10.95
CA VAL A 176 -24.13 -23.72 -9.54
C VAL A 176 -22.86 -24.12 -8.77
N GLY A 177 -22.04 -25.00 -9.35
CA GLY A 177 -20.78 -25.43 -8.76
C GLY A 177 -19.80 -24.27 -8.54
N TYR A 178 -19.71 -23.36 -9.51
CA TYR A 178 -18.92 -22.15 -9.43
C TYR A 178 -19.39 -21.23 -8.30
N ALA A 179 -20.67 -20.88 -8.27
CA ALA A 179 -21.26 -20.01 -7.26
C ALA A 179 -21.13 -20.59 -5.83
N VAL A 180 -21.35 -21.89 -5.68
CA VAL A 180 -21.14 -22.61 -4.40
C VAL A 180 -19.67 -22.52 -3.98
N ARG A 181 -18.75 -22.69 -4.91
CA ARG A 181 -17.31 -22.69 -4.63
C ARG A 181 -16.84 -21.32 -4.15
N ASP A 182 -17.28 -20.23 -4.76
CA ASP A 182 -16.84 -18.88 -4.44
C ASP A 182 -17.16 -18.52 -2.99
N VAL A 183 -18.37 -18.81 -2.51
CA VAL A 183 -18.76 -18.52 -1.14
C VAL A 183 -18.13 -19.50 -0.11
N GLN A 184 -17.62 -20.65 -0.54
CA GLN A 184 -16.92 -21.62 0.32
C GLN A 184 -15.46 -21.27 0.55
N VAL A 185 -14.83 -20.51 -0.36
CA VAL A 185 -13.43 -20.05 -0.23
C VAL A 185 -13.25 -19.23 1.05
N ILE A 186 -14.23 -18.40 1.41
CA ILE A 186 -14.13 -17.51 2.57
C ILE A 186 -13.94 -18.29 3.89
N PRO A 187 -14.85 -19.18 4.31
CA PRO A 187 -14.67 -19.94 5.55
C PRO A 187 -13.48 -20.91 5.50
N ALA A 188 -13.12 -21.45 4.32
CA ALA A 188 -11.90 -22.23 4.16
C ALA A 188 -10.65 -21.38 4.45
N TYR A 189 -10.60 -20.14 3.98
CA TYR A 189 -9.51 -19.23 4.28
C TYR A 189 -9.48 -18.80 5.76
N LEU A 190 -10.64 -18.58 6.38
CA LEU A 190 -10.71 -18.30 7.82
C LEU A 190 -10.19 -19.49 8.65
N ARG A 191 -10.53 -20.73 8.28
CA ARG A 191 -9.94 -21.95 8.87
C ARG A 191 -8.42 -21.94 8.71
N TYR A 192 -7.92 -21.70 7.49
CA TYR A 192 -6.47 -21.59 7.24
C TYR A 192 -5.79 -20.58 8.19
N LEU A 193 -6.40 -19.41 8.42
CA LEU A 193 -5.84 -18.41 9.35
C LEU A 193 -5.80 -18.92 10.79
N LEU A 194 -6.81 -19.67 11.23
CA LEU A 194 -6.86 -20.28 12.55
C LEU A 194 -5.78 -21.35 12.70
N ASP A 195 -5.61 -22.22 11.71
CA ASP A 195 -4.57 -23.26 11.68
C ASP A 195 -3.15 -22.68 11.62
N ALA A 196 -2.99 -21.57 10.87
CA ALA A 196 -1.70 -20.90 10.71
C ALA A 196 -1.27 -20.07 11.93
N ASN A 197 -2.15 -19.81 12.88
CA ASN A 197 -1.91 -18.95 14.02
C ASN A 197 -2.50 -19.52 15.32
N ASP A 198 -1.73 -20.31 16.06
CA ASP A 198 -2.17 -21.04 17.27
C ASP A 198 -2.83 -20.16 18.35
N TRP A 199 -2.56 -18.86 18.33
CA TRP A 199 -3.11 -17.87 19.26
C TRP A 199 -4.44 -17.27 18.78
N LEU A 200 -4.84 -17.51 17.53
CA LEU A 200 -6.03 -16.91 16.93
C LEU A 200 -7.26 -17.76 17.30
N GLU A 201 -8.25 -17.11 17.87
CA GLU A 201 -9.53 -17.72 18.21
C GLU A 201 -10.63 -17.27 17.25
N PRO A 202 -11.62 -18.12 16.92
CA PRO A 202 -12.77 -17.75 16.09
C PRO A 202 -13.49 -16.48 16.55
N SER A 203 -13.55 -16.23 17.87
CA SER A 203 -14.14 -15.03 18.46
C SER A 203 -13.41 -13.72 18.16
N MET A 204 -12.20 -13.80 17.60
CA MET A 204 -11.41 -12.62 17.22
C MET A 204 -11.65 -12.20 15.77
N LEU A 205 -12.15 -13.11 14.92
CA LEU A 205 -12.40 -12.87 13.50
C LEU A 205 -13.52 -11.86 13.30
N GLY A 206 -13.30 -10.87 12.42
CA GLY A 206 -14.24 -9.79 12.17
C GLY A 206 -14.42 -8.79 13.32
N VAL A 207 -13.71 -8.94 14.44
CA VAL A 207 -13.79 -8.11 15.65
C VAL A 207 -12.46 -7.47 16.01
N ARG A 208 -11.46 -8.29 16.28
CA ARG A 208 -10.08 -7.87 16.60
C ARG A 208 -9.15 -8.04 15.40
N VAL A 209 -9.46 -9.02 14.57
CA VAL A 209 -8.78 -9.34 13.33
C VAL A 209 -9.74 -9.02 12.19
N ILE A 210 -9.66 -7.80 11.67
CA ILE A 210 -10.49 -7.29 10.58
C ILE A 210 -9.64 -7.15 9.31
N THR A 211 -8.38 -6.74 9.46
CA THR A 211 -7.44 -6.50 8.37
C THR A 211 -6.11 -7.18 8.64
N LYS A 212 -5.26 -7.32 7.64
CA LYS A 212 -3.90 -7.84 7.79
C LYS A 212 -3.09 -7.10 8.88
N THR A 213 -3.21 -5.78 8.93
CA THR A 213 -2.54 -4.98 9.96
C THR A 213 -3.08 -5.29 11.36
N SER A 214 -4.37 -5.55 11.51
CA SER A 214 -4.95 -5.94 12.80
C SER A 214 -4.52 -7.34 13.23
N LEU A 215 -4.32 -8.26 12.28
CA LEU A 215 -3.73 -9.58 12.52
C LEU A 215 -2.32 -9.46 13.11
N VAL A 216 -1.44 -8.67 12.47
CA VAL A 216 -0.07 -8.38 12.97
C VAL A 216 -0.09 -7.82 14.39
N ARG A 217 -0.98 -6.85 14.63
CA ARG A 217 -1.12 -6.24 15.98
C ARG A 217 -1.60 -7.24 17.03
N GLN A 218 -2.53 -8.11 16.66
CA GLN A 218 -3.06 -9.09 17.61
C GLN A 218 -2.01 -10.14 17.95
N MET A 219 -1.21 -10.58 16.99
CA MET A 219 -0.10 -11.49 17.24
C MET A 219 0.94 -10.85 18.18
N ALA A 220 1.36 -9.61 17.89
CA ALA A 220 2.26 -8.88 18.76
C ALA A 220 1.69 -8.71 20.18
N ARG A 221 0.38 -8.55 20.31
CA ARG A 221 -0.30 -8.46 21.61
C ARG A 221 -0.23 -9.78 22.39
N ASN A 222 -0.28 -10.90 21.73
CA ASN A 222 -0.23 -12.22 22.38
C ASN A 222 1.20 -12.65 22.70
N GLU A 223 2.13 -12.50 21.76
CA GLU A 223 3.50 -13.01 21.90
C GLU A 223 4.45 -12.03 22.59
N ILE A 224 4.32 -10.74 22.32
CA ILE A 224 5.30 -9.72 22.72
C ILE A 224 4.80 -8.81 23.85
N ALA A 225 3.56 -8.35 23.78
CA ALA A 225 3.00 -7.40 24.74
C ALA A 225 3.08 -7.81 26.21
N PRO A 226 2.88 -9.10 26.59
CA PRO A 226 2.94 -9.54 27.99
C PRO A 226 4.36 -9.60 28.57
N LEU A 227 5.40 -9.60 27.73
CA LEU A 227 6.79 -9.66 28.17
C LEU A 227 7.12 -8.47 29.08
N LYS A 228 7.88 -8.72 30.15
CA LYS A 228 8.16 -7.72 31.19
C LYS A 228 9.65 -7.42 31.30
N VAL A 229 9.97 -6.15 31.38
CA VAL A 229 11.32 -5.65 31.68
C VAL A 229 11.34 -4.81 32.95
N LYS A 230 12.51 -4.71 33.58
CA LYS A 230 12.73 -3.80 34.73
C LYS A 230 12.68 -2.35 34.22
N SER A 231 11.79 -1.55 34.79
CA SER A 231 11.65 -0.12 34.50
C SER A 231 11.65 0.67 35.80
N GLY A 232 12.79 1.26 36.15
CA GLY A 232 13.00 1.87 37.45
C GLY A 232 12.84 0.86 38.58
N ARG A 233 11.97 1.14 39.56
CA ARG A 233 11.70 0.28 40.72
C ARG A 233 10.68 -0.84 40.48
N SER A 234 10.04 -0.88 39.31
CA SER A 234 8.96 -1.85 38.97
C SER A 234 9.29 -2.62 37.69
N ARG A 235 8.53 -3.71 37.46
CA ARG A 235 8.52 -4.41 36.16
C ARG A 235 7.29 -3.94 35.40
N LYS A 236 7.48 -3.48 34.16
CA LYS A 236 6.42 -3.08 33.23
C LYS A 236 6.36 -4.02 32.04
N THR A 237 5.17 -4.22 31.47
CA THR A 237 5.03 -4.94 30.21
C THR A 237 5.56 -4.10 29.05
N LEU A 238 5.97 -4.76 27.97
CA LEU A 238 6.42 -4.06 26.76
C LEU A 238 5.31 -3.21 26.14
N GLU A 239 4.04 -3.68 26.20
CA GLU A 239 2.90 -2.86 25.78
C GLU A 239 2.76 -1.57 26.59
N GLN A 240 2.92 -1.63 27.93
CA GLN A 240 2.86 -0.44 28.78
C GLN A 240 3.94 0.58 28.44
N LEU A 241 5.16 0.10 28.15
CA LEU A 241 6.27 0.97 27.75
C LEU A 241 6.05 1.55 26.35
N PHE A 242 5.57 0.74 25.40
CA PHE A 242 5.26 1.22 24.06
C PHE A 242 4.11 2.22 24.04
N MET A 243 3.06 1.99 24.83
CA MET A 243 1.98 2.96 24.99
C MET A 243 2.43 4.29 25.60
N ALA A 244 3.47 4.28 26.45
CA ALA A 244 4.06 5.53 26.94
C ALA A 244 4.74 6.29 25.78
N VAL A 245 5.54 5.61 24.96
CA VAL A 245 6.15 6.21 23.76
C VAL A 245 5.08 6.78 22.82
N CYS A 246 4.02 6.01 22.52
CA CYS A 246 2.94 6.50 21.66
C CYS A 246 2.21 7.72 22.27
N ARG A 247 2.09 7.79 23.59
CA ARG A 247 1.48 8.93 24.27
C ARG A 247 2.35 10.17 24.21
N ASP A 248 3.66 10.00 24.39
CA ASP A 248 4.63 11.09 24.28
C ASP A 248 4.79 11.57 22.83
N ASP A 249 4.37 10.74 21.86
CA ASP A 249 4.37 11.05 20.43
C ASP A 249 3.08 11.78 19.97
N LEU A 250 2.08 11.93 20.83
CA LEU A 250 0.88 12.67 20.47
C LEU A 250 1.20 14.15 20.23
N PRO A 251 0.59 14.78 19.21
CA PRO A 251 0.79 16.21 18.97
C PRO A 251 0.18 17.03 20.10
N GLY A 252 0.84 18.13 20.42
CA GLY A 252 0.40 19.05 21.48
C GLY A 252 -0.78 19.92 21.08
N CYS A 253 -1.04 20.05 19.80
CA CYS A 253 -2.19 20.79 19.26
C CYS A 253 -2.47 20.37 17.80
N TYR A 254 -3.57 20.88 17.26
CA TYR A 254 -4.01 20.66 15.88
C TYR A 254 -2.92 21.06 14.86
N TYR A 255 -2.24 22.17 15.07
CA TYR A 255 -1.19 22.66 14.16
C TYR A 255 0.05 21.75 14.16
N ASP A 256 0.44 21.22 15.31
CA ASP A 256 1.54 20.24 15.39
C ASP A 256 1.20 18.99 14.60
N TYR A 257 -0.05 18.52 14.67
CA TYR A 257 -0.53 17.40 13.89
C TYR A 257 -0.45 17.67 12.40
N GLY A 258 -0.93 18.82 11.94
CA GLY A 258 -0.89 19.25 10.54
C GLY A 258 0.56 19.32 10.01
N LEU A 259 1.46 19.91 10.80
CA LEU A 259 2.88 20.00 10.46
C LEU A 259 3.53 18.61 10.32
N ARG A 260 3.30 17.71 11.26
CA ARG A 260 3.83 16.34 11.22
C ARG A 260 3.31 15.57 10.01
N LYS A 261 2.01 15.70 9.71
CA LYS A 261 1.40 15.10 8.51
C LYS A 261 2.05 15.63 7.24
N ALA A 262 2.27 16.93 7.13
CA ALA A 262 2.90 17.56 5.97
C ALA A 262 4.37 17.17 5.79
N CYS A 263 5.09 16.88 6.89
CA CYS A 263 6.47 16.39 6.83
C CYS A 263 6.61 14.91 6.48
N PHE A 264 5.52 14.12 6.51
CA PHE A 264 5.56 12.71 6.17
C PHE A 264 5.77 12.51 4.68
N ARG A 265 6.76 11.70 4.31
CA ARG A 265 7.04 11.29 2.93
C ARG A 265 6.90 9.77 2.81
N GLY A 266 6.38 9.32 1.68
CA GLY A 266 6.44 7.91 1.29
C GLY A 266 7.85 7.47 0.89
N GLY A 267 7.99 6.22 0.49
CA GLY A 267 9.23 5.70 -0.09
C GLY A 267 9.70 6.55 -1.29
N LEU A 268 11.00 6.61 -1.50
CA LEU A 268 11.57 7.33 -2.64
C LEU A 268 11.28 6.55 -3.93
N THR A 269 10.48 7.16 -4.80
CA THR A 269 10.21 6.66 -6.14
C THR A 269 10.55 7.74 -7.15
N PHE A 270 11.30 7.40 -8.17
CA PHE A 270 11.70 8.35 -9.19
C PHE A 270 12.07 7.65 -10.48
N THR A 271 11.96 8.37 -11.58
CA THR A 271 12.53 8.06 -12.88
C THR A 271 13.50 9.20 -13.23
N ALA A 272 14.70 8.87 -13.65
CA ALA A 272 15.66 9.86 -14.07
C ALA A 272 15.21 10.47 -15.41
N ALA A 273 14.85 11.76 -15.42
CA ALA A 273 14.21 12.39 -16.57
C ALA A 273 15.07 12.29 -17.85
N ARG A 274 16.39 12.37 -17.71
CA ARG A 274 17.33 12.22 -18.82
C ARG A 274 17.24 10.87 -19.52
N TYR A 275 16.94 9.81 -18.78
CA TYR A 275 16.88 8.44 -19.28
C TYR A 275 15.45 7.90 -19.43
N ALA A 276 14.47 8.70 -19.12
CA ALA A 276 13.09 8.27 -19.23
C ALA A 276 12.69 8.06 -20.69
N SER A 277 12.05 6.93 -20.99
CA SER A 277 11.73 6.45 -22.34
C SER A 277 12.93 6.27 -23.25
N VAL A 278 14.14 6.16 -22.68
CA VAL A 278 15.37 5.79 -23.39
C VAL A 278 15.64 4.33 -23.08
N VAL A 279 15.89 3.53 -24.10
CA VAL A 279 16.30 2.15 -23.96
C VAL A 279 17.76 2.11 -23.55
N VAL A 280 18.01 1.56 -22.37
CA VAL A 280 19.37 1.37 -21.83
C VAL A 280 19.70 -0.11 -21.74
N ARG A 281 20.98 -0.44 -21.70
CA ARG A 281 21.46 -1.82 -21.70
C ARG A 281 22.18 -2.19 -20.42
N ASN A 282 22.33 -3.48 -20.18
CA ASN A 282 23.10 -4.08 -19.09
C ASN A 282 22.70 -3.51 -17.72
N VAL A 283 21.41 -3.64 -17.38
CA VAL A 283 20.83 -3.02 -16.18
C VAL A 283 20.74 -4.01 -15.03
N ALA A 284 21.38 -3.66 -13.90
CA ALA A 284 21.25 -4.36 -12.63
C ALA A 284 20.06 -3.81 -11.83
N SER A 285 19.28 -4.73 -11.25
CA SER A 285 18.28 -4.39 -10.24
C SER A 285 18.90 -4.60 -8.87
N LEU A 286 19.11 -3.53 -8.12
CA LEU A 286 19.64 -3.56 -6.76
C LEU A 286 18.49 -3.41 -5.78
N ASP A 287 18.28 -4.39 -4.91
CA ASP A 287 17.23 -4.38 -3.89
C ASP A 287 17.84 -4.36 -2.48
N VAL A 288 17.25 -3.58 -1.57
CA VAL A 288 17.73 -3.52 -0.18
C VAL A 288 17.00 -4.54 0.68
N THR A 289 17.74 -5.50 1.18
CA THR A 289 17.18 -6.55 2.03
C THR A 289 16.51 -5.98 3.27
N SER A 290 15.17 -6.11 3.32
CA SER A 290 14.35 -5.75 4.48
C SER A 290 14.53 -4.30 4.95
N MET A 291 14.55 -3.35 4.04
CA MET A 291 14.91 -1.95 4.26
C MET A 291 14.18 -1.27 5.43
N HIS A 292 12.85 -1.38 5.52
CA HIS A 292 12.11 -0.78 6.65
C HIS A 292 12.54 -1.38 8.00
N HIS A 293 12.89 -2.67 8.01
CA HIS A 293 13.35 -3.36 9.23
C HIS A 293 14.75 -2.95 9.67
N LEU A 294 15.59 -2.49 8.74
CA LEU A 294 16.84 -1.81 9.09
C LEU A 294 16.56 -0.65 10.04
N PHE A 295 15.60 0.20 9.71
CA PHE A 295 15.30 1.42 10.47
C PHE A 295 14.40 1.18 11.68
N ILE A 296 13.63 0.07 11.71
CA ILE A 296 12.97 -0.42 12.91
C ILE A 296 14.00 -0.87 13.95
N ASN A 297 15.06 -1.52 13.54
CA ASN A 297 16.03 -2.13 14.45
C ASN A 297 17.27 -1.27 14.69
N GLY A 298 17.63 -0.39 13.76
CA GLY A 298 18.88 0.34 13.75
C GLY A 298 18.77 1.87 13.87
N ARG A 299 17.59 2.42 14.24
CA ARG A 299 17.41 3.87 14.34
C ARG A 299 16.92 4.29 15.71
N MET A 300 17.62 5.26 16.34
CA MET A 300 17.09 5.94 17.52
C MET A 300 15.88 6.79 17.19
N ILE A 301 14.92 6.85 18.10
CA ILE A 301 13.70 7.64 17.95
C ILE A 301 13.83 8.98 18.70
N PRO A 302 13.38 10.08 18.10
CA PRO A 302 13.30 11.36 18.80
C PRO A 302 12.10 11.38 19.75
N GLU A 303 12.29 12.03 20.88
CA GLU A 303 11.28 12.17 21.93
C GLU A 303 11.06 13.64 22.30
N GLN A 304 9.86 13.95 22.82
CA GLN A 304 9.55 15.24 23.41
C GLN A 304 9.75 16.41 22.45
N PHE A 305 9.11 16.37 21.31
CA PHE A 305 9.03 17.51 20.41
C PHE A 305 8.37 18.70 21.11
N ARG A 306 8.88 19.89 20.83
CA ARG A 306 8.28 21.15 21.25
C ARG A 306 8.29 22.18 20.14
N PRO A 307 7.33 23.11 20.11
CA PRO A 307 7.38 24.27 19.21
C PRO A 307 8.69 25.06 19.41
N LEU A 308 9.25 25.56 18.32
CA LEU A 308 10.51 26.27 18.28
C LEU A 308 10.29 27.76 17.96
N ARG A 309 11.05 28.63 18.62
CA ARG A 309 11.20 30.02 18.19
C ARG A 309 12.04 30.05 16.90
N LYS A 310 11.87 31.09 16.08
CA LYS A 310 12.56 31.22 14.79
C LYS A 310 14.07 31.01 14.91
N LYS A 311 14.75 31.65 15.86
CA LYS A 311 16.20 31.50 16.08
C LYS A 311 16.62 30.10 16.51
N GLU A 312 15.78 29.39 17.28
CA GLU A 312 16.04 28.00 17.67
C GLU A 312 15.91 27.08 16.47
N LEU A 313 14.90 27.31 15.63
CA LEU A 313 14.70 26.54 14.40
C LEU A 313 15.86 26.80 13.42
N GLU A 314 16.28 28.06 13.21
CA GLU A 314 17.45 28.40 12.39
C GLU A 314 18.72 27.71 12.88
N TYR A 315 18.95 27.68 14.19
CA TYR A 315 20.08 26.97 14.78
C TYR A 315 20.02 25.46 14.48
N MET A 316 18.89 24.81 14.69
CA MET A 316 18.73 23.38 14.43
C MET A 316 18.86 23.04 12.94
N VAL A 317 18.27 23.85 12.06
CA VAL A 317 18.36 23.71 10.60
C VAL A 317 19.83 23.80 10.16
N ASN A 318 20.57 24.82 10.61
CA ASN A 318 21.99 24.97 10.27
C ASN A 318 22.84 23.82 10.80
N ALA A 319 22.56 23.33 12.01
CA ALA A 319 23.25 22.19 12.58
C ALA A 319 23.02 20.90 11.79
N ILE A 320 21.81 20.70 11.23
CA ILE A 320 21.48 19.55 10.36
C ILE A 320 22.17 19.70 9.01
N LEU A 321 22.12 20.87 8.38
CA LEU A 321 22.76 21.13 7.10
C LEU A 321 24.30 21.01 7.17
N GLY A 322 24.89 21.29 8.34
CA GLY A 322 26.33 21.14 8.58
C GLY A 322 26.77 19.68 8.82
N VAL A 323 25.89 18.69 8.79
CA VAL A 323 26.27 17.28 8.97
C VAL A 323 26.87 16.74 7.68
N SER A 324 28.13 16.28 7.74
CA SER A 324 28.79 15.64 6.60
C SER A 324 28.28 14.22 6.35
N ARG A 325 28.45 13.73 5.12
CA ARG A 325 28.10 12.36 4.74
C ARG A 325 28.84 11.32 5.58
N GLU A 326 30.15 11.54 5.83
CA GLU A 326 30.99 10.65 6.64
C GLU A 326 30.43 10.53 8.06
N ARG A 327 29.93 11.63 8.62
CA ARG A 327 29.26 11.61 9.92
C ARG A 327 27.95 10.84 9.87
N VAL A 328 27.13 11.04 8.83
CA VAL A 328 25.88 10.28 8.64
C VAL A 328 26.18 8.79 8.60
N MET A 329 27.18 8.36 7.82
CA MET A 329 27.55 6.95 7.70
C MET A 329 28.18 6.37 8.99
N ARG A 330 28.95 7.16 9.71
CA ARG A 330 29.54 6.74 10.97
C ARG A 330 28.51 6.56 12.08
N ASP A 331 27.65 7.56 12.24
CA ASP A 331 26.67 7.64 13.32
C ASP A 331 25.27 7.22 12.84
N TYR A 332 25.20 6.19 11.98
CA TYR A 332 24.04 5.80 11.17
C TYR A 332 22.77 5.57 12.00
N HIS A 333 22.87 5.12 13.24
CA HIS A 333 21.74 4.96 14.16
C HIS A 333 21.19 6.31 14.69
N LYS A 334 22.00 7.37 14.71
CA LYS A 334 21.65 8.74 15.12
C LYS A 334 22.45 9.78 14.32
N PRO A 335 22.21 9.95 13.01
CA PRO A 335 23.08 10.75 12.14
C PRO A 335 22.97 12.26 12.39
N PHE A 336 21.84 12.73 12.94
CA PHE A 336 21.58 14.15 13.14
C PHE A 336 21.57 14.53 14.64
N PRO A 337 22.06 15.75 14.99
CA PRO A 337 22.05 16.21 16.39
C PRO A 337 20.65 16.53 16.90
N PHE A 338 19.73 16.88 15.97
CA PHE A 338 18.35 17.27 16.24
C PHE A 338 17.41 16.54 15.30
N ALA A 339 16.18 16.33 15.77
CA ALA A 339 15.04 15.98 14.93
C ALA A 339 14.11 17.20 14.84
N ILE A 340 13.60 17.46 13.67
CA ILE A 340 12.69 18.58 13.39
C ILE A 340 11.51 18.16 12.54
N HIS A 341 10.42 18.92 12.67
CA HIS A 341 9.39 19.07 11.65
C HIS A 341 9.31 20.56 11.36
N ALA A 342 9.58 20.94 10.14
CA ALA A 342 9.70 22.35 9.81
C ALA A 342 9.08 22.68 8.46
N ARG A 343 8.48 23.86 8.38
CA ARG A 343 8.11 24.52 7.15
C ARG A 343 9.21 25.52 6.79
N LEU A 344 9.86 25.28 5.66
CA LEU A 344 11.00 26.05 5.19
C LEU A 344 10.69 26.63 3.82
N ARG A 345 11.18 27.86 3.56
CA ARG A 345 11.04 28.54 2.27
C ARG A 345 12.40 28.67 1.63
N PHE A 346 12.56 28.06 0.47
CA PHE A 346 13.76 28.12 -0.36
C PHE A 346 13.54 29.12 -1.48
N ARG A 347 14.55 29.93 -1.79
CA ARG A 347 14.58 30.85 -2.96
C ARG A 347 15.65 30.40 -3.93
N GLY A 348 15.34 30.41 -5.23
CA GLY A 348 16.26 29.98 -6.29
C GLY A 348 16.64 28.49 -6.15
N LEU A 349 15.68 27.63 -5.74
CA LEU A 349 15.91 26.20 -5.58
C LEU A 349 16.10 25.54 -6.95
N ARG A 350 17.19 24.77 -7.11
CA ARG A 350 17.50 24.08 -8.36
C ARG A 350 18.34 22.82 -8.09
N LEU A 351 18.29 21.86 -9.01
CA LEU A 351 19.12 20.66 -8.91
C LEU A 351 20.61 21.01 -8.96
N ARG A 352 21.39 20.27 -8.19
CA ARG A 352 22.84 20.40 -8.12
C ARG A 352 23.49 19.82 -9.36
N ARG A 353 24.29 20.61 -10.07
CA ARG A 353 25.05 20.15 -11.25
C ARG A 353 26.28 19.34 -10.85
N GLY A 354 26.74 18.47 -11.75
CA GLY A 354 27.93 17.64 -11.54
C GLY A 354 27.76 16.59 -10.45
N THR A 355 26.54 16.16 -10.19
CA THR A 355 26.19 15.11 -9.22
C THR A 355 25.31 14.05 -9.85
N CYS A 356 25.15 12.89 -9.20
CA CYS A 356 24.19 11.89 -9.66
C CYS A 356 22.73 12.37 -9.64
N PHE A 357 22.46 13.51 -9.03
CA PHE A 357 21.13 14.08 -8.88
C PHE A 357 20.77 15.08 -9.99
N GLU A 358 21.66 15.30 -10.95
CA GLU A 358 21.43 16.26 -12.02
C GLU A 358 20.22 15.93 -12.90
N ALA A 359 19.88 14.64 -12.97
CA ALA A 359 18.80 14.15 -13.82
C ALA A 359 17.47 13.89 -13.09
N TRP A 360 17.37 14.14 -11.78
CA TRP A 360 16.14 13.87 -11.02
C TRP A 360 16.13 14.57 -9.66
N GLY A 361 14.91 14.93 -9.21
CA GLY A 361 14.67 15.57 -7.93
C GLY A 361 14.04 14.61 -6.92
N ILE A 362 14.02 14.99 -5.65
CA ILE A 362 13.39 14.21 -4.56
C ILE A 362 12.13 14.87 -3.98
N ALA A 363 12.00 16.18 -4.08
CA ALA A 363 10.84 16.87 -3.56
C ALA A 363 9.65 16.68 -4.51
N SER A 364 8.53 16.17 -3.98
CA SER A 364 7.26 16.04 -4.69
C SER A 364 6.28 17.03 -4.11
N ILE A 365 5.68 17.87 -4.96
CA ILE A 365 4.60 18.76 -4.58
C ILE A 365 3.30 18.13 -5.05
N PRO A 366 2.36 17.80 -4.15
CA PRO A 366 1.12 17.14 -4.53
C PRO A 366 0.33 18.02 -5.51
N ARG A 367 0.02 17.49 -6.69
CA ARG A 367 -0.96 18.07 -7.60
C ARG A 367 -2.34 17.69 -7.05
N GLY A 368 -3.06 18.68 -6.53
CA GLY A 368 -4.33 18.39 -5.89
C GLY A 368 -5.46 18.23 -6.90
N LYS A 369 -6.31 17.22 -6.74
CA LYS A 369 -7.68 17.17 -7.32
C LYS A 369 -8.56 18.37 -6.91
N PHE A 370 -8.08 19.20 -6.02
CA PHE A 370 -8.78 20.34 -5.43
C PHE A 370 -7.97 21.61 -5.71
N GLY A 371 -8.09 22.13 -6.91
CA GLY A 371 -7.55 23.41 -7.41
C GLY A 371 -6.81 24.27 -6.37
N GLY A 372 -5.50 24.27 -6.34
CA GLY A 372 -4.70 25.01 -5.36
C GLY A 372 -3.38 24.33 -5.00
N GLY A 373 -2.92 23.34 -5.77
CA GLY A 373 -1.51 23.01 -5.90
C GLY A 373 -0.97 23.80 -7.05
N CYS A 374 0.28 24.19 -7.05
CA CYS A 374 0.90 24.77 -8.21
C CYS A 374 0.78 23.77 -9.38
N GLU A 375 -0.21 23.98 -10.22
CA GLU A 375 -0.12 23.55 -11.59
C GLU A 375 0.97 24.40 -12.21
N GLY A 376 1.85 23.78 -12.97
CA GLY A 376 3.09 24.34 -13.50
C GLY A 376 3.08 25.84 -13.69
N GLY A 377 3.88 26.55 -12.91
CA GLY A 377 4.11 27.97 -13.08
C GLY A 377 2.96 28.92 -12.70
N ALA A 378 1.83 28.44 -12.21
CA ALA A 378 0.74 29.31 -11.76
C ALA A 378 1.19 30.15 -10.55
N GLU A 379 1.15 31.45 -10.69
CA GLU A 379 1.39 32.39 -9.60
C GLU A 379 0.43 32.11 -8.44
N TYR A 380 0.97 32.20 -7.25
CA TYR A 380 0.22 32.21 -6.02
C TYR A 380 -0.71 33.42 -6.01
N SER A 381 -1.99 33.23 -6.31
CA SER A 381 -2.94 34.30 -6.16
C SER A 381 -3.17 34.59 -4.67
N ARG A 382 -3.58 35.81 -4.34
CA ARG A 382 -3.97 36.20 -2.98
C ARG A 382 -5.13 35.33 -2.47
N ASN A 383 -6.05 34.93 -3.36
CA ASN A 383 -7.12 33.98 -3.09
C ASN A 383 -6.61 32.58 -2.76
N ASP A 384 -5.51 32.14 -3.35
CA ASP A 384 -4.90 30.86 -3.03
C ASP A 384 -4.27 30.87 -1.62
N ALA A 385 -3.72 32.01 -1.20
CA ALA A 385 -3.19 32.18 0.14
C ALA A 385 -4.30 32.23 1.20
N GLU A 386 -5.45 32.85 0.92
CA GLU A 386 -6.64 32.84 1.79
C GLU A 386 -7.30 31.47 1.82
N GLN A 387 -7.50 30.84 0.68
CA GLN A 387 -8.00 29.47 0.60
C GLN A 387 -7.05 28.47 1.23
N PHE A 388 -5.74 28.76 1.23
CA PHE A 388 -4.80 27.96 1.96
C PHE A 388 -4.88 28.19 3.47
N ALA A 389 -5.08 29.39 3.94
CA ALA A 389 -5.30 29.63 5.36
C ALA A 389 -6.56 28.92 5.85
N ILE A 390 -7.63 28.90 5.03
CA ILE A 390 -8.87 28.14 5.28
C ILE A 390 -8.62 26.64 5.16
N ARG A 391 -7.82 26.18 4.20
CA ARG A 391 -7.47 24.76 4.01
C ARG A 391 -6.33 24.30 4.92
N ALA A 392 -5.54 25.20 5.48
CA ALA A 392 -4.59 24.87 6.55
C ALA A 392 -5.32 24.60 7.88
N ALA A 393 -6.52 25.10 8.02
CA ALA A 393 -7.44 24.66 9.06
C ALA A 393 -7.96 23.22 8.80
N LYS A 394 -7.97 22.73 7.55
CA LYS A 394 -8.31 21.36 7.19
C LYS A 394 -7.08 20.48 7.34
N LEU A 395 -7.21 19.29 7.93
CA LEU A 395 -6.11 18.33 8.14
C LEU A 395 -5.30 17.98 6.88
N ASN A 396 -5.91 18.16 5.70
CA ASN A 396 -5.28 17.99 4.39
C ASN A 396 -4.71 19.28 3.80
N GLY A 397 -4.73 20.38 4.53
CA GLY A 397 -4.39 21.70 4.03
C GLY A 397 -2.91 22.08 4.07
N TRP A 398 -2.11 21.34 4.83
CA TRP A 398 -0.67 21.53 4.88
C TRP A 398 -0.05 20.88 3.65
N ARG A 399 0.39 21.69 2.69
CA ARG A 399 0.97 21.22 1.42
C ARG A 399 2.24 21.97 1.10
N ASP A 400 3.17 21.26 0.49
CA ASP A 400 4.32 21.88 -0.16
C ASP A 400 3.86 22.73 -1.35
N ARG A 401 4.59 23.78 -1.67
CA ARG A 401 4.27 24.74 -2.71
C ARG A 401 5.52 25.22 -3.44
N ALA A 402 5.36 25.57 -4.70
CA ALA A 402 6.42 26.19 -5.47
C ALA A 402 5.84 27.23 -6.41
N HIS A 403 6.64 28.25 -6.69
CA HIS A 403 6.33 29.35 -7.59
C HIS A 403 7.37 29.38 -8.71
N ASN A 404 6.94 29.58 -9.95
CA ASN A 404 7.78 29.45 -11.16
C ASN A 404 8.61 28.16 -11.10
N ALA A 405 7.89 27.03 -10.96
CA ALA A 405 8.50 25.76 -10.71
C ALA A 405 8.54 24.90 -11.97
N ARG A 406 9.61 24.15 -12.12
CA ARG A 406 9.75 23.11 -13.15
C ARG A 406 9.74 21.75 -12.47
N PHE A 407 9.00 20.84 -13.06
CA PHE A 407 8.86 19.47 -12.57
C PHE A 407 9.21 18.49 -13.68
N ALA A 408 9.76 17.34 -13.27
CA ALA A 408 9.87 16.17 -14.11
C ALA A 408 9.36 14.94 -13.34
N PHE A 409 8.44 14.19 -13.92
CA PHE A 409 7.84 12.98 -13.30
C PHE A 409 7.34 13.19 -11.88
N GLY A 410 6.68 14.34 -11.63
CA GLY A 410 6.16 14.72 -10.32
C GLY A 410 7.22 15.10 -9.29
N LYS A 411 8.48 15.30 -9.70
CA LYS A 411 9.59 15.78 -8.84
C LYS A 411 9.97 17.19 -9.23
N LEU A 412 10.24 18.03 -8.23
CA LEU A 412 10.66 19.40 -8.41
C LEU A 412 12.09 19.45 -8.95
N TYR A 413 12.27 20.17 -10.04
CA TYR A 413 13.58 20.43 -10.67
C TYR A 413 14.15 21.77 -10.24
N SER A 414 13.33 22.80 -10.35
CA SER A 414 13.70 24.15 -9.92
C SER A 414 12.46 24.94 -9.54
N ALA A 415 12.66 25.99 -8.75
CA ALA A 415 11.62 26.96 -8.42
C ALA A 415 12.26 28.27 -7.98
N ASP A 416 11.63 29.40 -8.33
CA ASP A 416 12.03 30.71 -7.78
C ASP A 416 11.80 30.74 -6.27
N VAL A 417 10.67 30.19 -5.84
CA VAL A 417 10.35 29.99 -4.42
C VAL A 417 9.72 28.64 -4.23
N ALA A 418 10.26 27.83 -3.30
CA ALA A 418 9.65 26.59 -2.86
C ALA A 418 9.43 26.61 -1.35
N GLU A 419 8.23 26.30 -0.91
CA GLU A 419 7.87 26.17 0.49
C GLU A 419 7.58 24.70 0.81
N LEU A 420 8.51 24.08 1.56
CA LEU A 420 8.52 22.65 1.79
C LEU A 420 8.39 22.35 3.28
N HIS A 421 7.65 21.28 3.59
CA HIS A 421 7.56 20.72 4.94
C HIS A 421 8.56 19.56 5.02
N VAL A 422 9.48 19.62 5.96
CA VAL A 422 10.61 18.70 6.02
C VAL A 422 10.89 18.18 7.44
N SER A 423 11.31 16.92 7.50
CA SER A 423 12.03 16.40 8.67
C SER A 423 13.53 16.69 8.55
N GLU A 424 14.30 16.40 9.58
CA GLU A 424 15.76 16.50 9.54
C GLU A 424 16.39 15.66 8.43
N VAL A 425 15.83 14.48 8.18
CA VAL A 425 16.32 13.58 7.13
C VAL A 425 16.06 14.17 5.76
N GLU A 426 14.83 14.67 5.54
CA GLU A 426 14.43 15.25 4.25
C GLU A 426 15.19 16.55 3.99
N LEU A 427 15.40 17.39 5.01
CA LEU A 427 16.19 18.60 4.88
C LEU A 427 17.64 18.30 4.46
N TRP A 428 18.26 17.31 5.09
CA TRP A 428 19.62 16.89 4.72
C TRP A 428 19.65 16.33 3.29
N ALA A 429 18.69 15.49 2.92
CA ALA A 429 18.56 14.94 1.58
C ALA A 429 18.38 16.05 0.52
N ILE A 430 17.53 17.05 0.80
CA ILE A 430 17.37 18.24 -0.06
C ILE A 430 18.71 18.94 -0.25
N SER A 431 19.54 19.08 0.79
CA SER A 431 20.84 19.71 0.68
C SER A 431 21.86 18.96 -0.18
N ARG A 432 21.64 17.65 -0.39
CA ARG A 432 22.48 16.83 -1.29
C ARG A 432 22.06 16.97 -2.75
N VAL A 433 20.74 17.06 -2.96
CA VAL A 433 20.14 17.05 -4.30
C VAL A 433 20.01 18.43 -4.89
N TYR A 434 19.75 19.44 -4.06
CA TYR A 434 19.50 20.81 -4.52
C TYR A 434 20.53 21.80 -3.98
N GLU A 435 20.63 22.92 -4.66
CA GLU A 435 21.21 24.17 -4.19
C GLU A 435 20.16 25.27 -4.22
N TRP A 436 20.36 26.33 -3.45
CA TRP A 436 19.47 27.47 -3.30
C TRP A 436 20.23 28.75 -2.97
N ASP A 437 19.62 29.90 -3.25
CA ASP A 437 20.21 31.20 -2.99
C ASP A 437 19.95 31.69 -1.56
N ALA A 438 18.77 31.40 -1.03
CA ALA A 438 18.40 31.73 0.35
C ALA A 438 17.43 30.72 0.96
N LEU A 439 17.52 30.57 2.28
CA LEU A 439 16.65 29.70 3.09
C LEU A 439 16.05 30.49 4.25
N GLU A 440 14.72 30.45 4.37
CA GLU A 440 13.97 31.07 5.45
C GLU A 440 13.25 29.99 6.28
N CYS A 441 13.44 30.05 7.59
CA CYS A 441 12.69 29.25 8.55
C CYS A 441 11.35 29.93 8.87
N VAL A 442 10.23 29.27 8.51
CA VAL A 442 8.90 29.82 8.70
C VAL A 442 8.34 29.43 10.05
N LEU A 443 8.22 28.14 10.32
CA LEU A 443 7.78 27.59 11.61
C LEU A 443 8.28 26.16 11.77
N GLY A 444 8.30 25.65 12.99
CA GLY A 444 8.70 24.27 13.25
C GLY A 444 8.63 23.87 14.72
N GLU A 445 8.67 22.57 14.93
CA GLU A 445 8.92 21.91 16.21
C GLU A 445 10.21 21.10 16.12
N GLY A 446 10.81 20.79 17.27
CA GLY A 446 12.03 19.99 17.27
C GLY A 446 12.46 19.50 18.64
N THR A 447 13.43 18.61 18.62
CA THR A 447 14.05 18.03 19.83
C THR A 447 15.51 17.65 19.60
N GLY A 448 16.29 17.62 20.67
CA GLY A 448 17.62 17.02 20.72
C GLY A 448 17.65 15.71 21.52
N LYS A 449 16.49 15.26 22.01
CA LYS A 449 16.39 14.04 22.82
C LYS A 449 16.07 12.84 21.94
N PHE A 450 16.81 11.76 22.14
CA PHE A 450 16.65 10.52 21.40
C PHE A 450 16.73 9.34 22.35
N SER A 451 15.94 8.32 22.09
CA SER A 451 15.96 7.04 22.80
C SER A 451 16.19 5.87 21.85
N LEU A 452 16.51 4.73 22.42
CA LEU A 452 16.54 3.47 21.66
C LEU A 452 15.14 3.12 21.16
N PRO A 453 15.02 2.42 20.02
CA PRO A 453 13.74 1.97 19.53
C PRO A 453 13.02 1.11 20.58
N PRO A 454 11.66 1.16 20.62
CA PRO A 454 10.89 0.43 21.60
C PRO A 454 11.06 -1.09 21.45
N ASP A 455 11.40 -1.80 22.53
CA ASP A 455 11.58 -3.26 22.53
C ASP A 455 10.32 -3.99 22.02
N TYR A 456 9.14 -3.43 22.23
CA TYR A 456 7.88 -3.95 21.70
C TYR A 456 7.87 -4.09 20.16
N VAL A 457 8.44 -3.13 19.45
CA VAL A 457 8.47 -3.12 17.97
C VAL A 457 9.69 -3.90 17.45
N THR A 458 10.83 -3.72 18.08
CA THR A 458 12.06 -4.39 17.65
C THR A 458 12.01 -5.90 17.87
N LEU A 459 11.38 -6.38 18.95
CA LEU A 459 11.15 -7.81 19.15
C LEU A 459 10.18 -8.40 18.12
N GLN A 460 9.12 -7.67 17.74
CA GLN A 460 8.29 -8.10 16.62
C GLN A 460 9.14 -8.31 15.36
N SER A 461 9.99 -7.32 15.03
CA SER A 461 10.89 -7.44 13.89
C SER A 461 11.82 -8.65 14.00
N ASN A 462 12.40 -8.91 15.17
CA ASN A 462 13.30 -10.04 15.40
C ASN A 462 12.58 -11.39 15.21
N VAL A 463 11.44 -11.58 15.88
CA VAL A 463 10.65 -12.83 15.82
C VAL A 463 10.18 -13.11 14.38
N PHE A 464 9.63 -12.09 13.71
CA PHE A 464 9.17 -12.27 12.34
C PHE A 464 10.29 -12.44 11.33
N PHE A 465 11.45 -11.82 11.56
CA PHE A 465 12.61 -12.00 10.69
C PHE A 465 13.13 -13.44 10.78
N ALA A 466 13.27 -13.99 11.99
CA ALA A 466 13.63 -15.39 12.18
C ALA A 466 12.65 -16.32 11.43
N ARG A 467 11.36 -16.14 11.68
CA ARG A 467 10.29 -16.93 11.01
C ARG A 467 10.35 -16.78 9.47
N LYS A 468 10.61 -15.57 8.96
CA LYS A 468 10.78 -15.32 7.51
C LYS A 468 11.97 -16.08 6.94
N GLN A 469 13.11 -16.10 7.62
CA GLN A 469 14.30 -16.81 7.14
C GLN A 469 14.09 -18.32 7.15
N ASP A 470 13.55 -18.84 8.24
CA ASP A 470 13.28 -20.27 8.37
C ASP A 470 12.24 -20.74 7.35
N MET A 471 11.15 -20.01 7.18
CA MET A 471 10.13 -20.34 6.17
C MET A 471 10.62 -20.14 4.73
N LYS A 472 11.53 -19.21 4.48
CA LYS A 472 12.18 -19.07 3.16
C LYS A 472 13.00 -20.32 2.82
N HIS A 473 13.76 -20.84 3.78
CA HIS A 473 14.54 -22.05 3.63
C HIS A 473 13.63 -23.26 3.42
N ILE A 474 12.63 -23.45 4.27
CA ILE A 474 11.63 -24.54 4.15
C ILE A 474 10.94 -24.49 2.78
N ASN A 475 10.45 -23.32 2.36
CA ASN A 475 9.79 -23.16 1.06
C ASN A 475 10.71 -23.54 -0.11
N LYS A 476 11.98 -23.17 -0.07
CA LYS A 476 12.93 -23.54 -1.10
C LYS A 476 13.11 -25.06 -1.17
N THR A 477 13.26 -25.71 -0.04
CA THR A 477 13.43 -27.17 0.05
C THR A 477 12.20 -27.93 -0.44
N TYR A 478 10.99 -27.47 -0.06
CA TYR A 478 9.74 -28.08 -0.51
C TYR A 478 9.48 -27.95 -2.01
N VAL A 479 9.77 -26.79 -2.59
CA VAL A 479 9.60 -26.53 -4.03
C VAL A 479 10.54 -27.43 -4.85
N GLU A 480 11.71 -27.76 -4.32
CA GLU A 480 12.65 -28.68 -4.96
C GLU A 480 12.20 -30.16 -4.84
N GLY A 481 11.05 -30.44 -4.22
CA GLY A 481 10.46 -31.77 -4.09
C GLY A 481 11.19 -32.68 -3.09
N VAL A 482 12.06 -32.12 -2.27
CA VAL A 482 12.78 -32.83 -1.20
C VAL A 482 11.97 -32.73 0.08
N PRO A 483 11.63 -33.85 0.75
CA PRO A 483 11.01 -33.80 2.07
C PRO A 483 11.89 -33.03 3.05
N TYR A 484 11.30 -32.17 3.89
CA TYR A 484 12.06 -31.42 4.89
C TYR A 484 12.62 -32.40 5.94
N ALA A 485 13.89 -32.71 5.83
CA ALA A 485 14.56 -33.72 6.65
C ALA A 485 15.17 -33.16 7.93
N GLU A 486 15.21 -31.83 8.07
CA GLU A 486 15.80 -31.14 9.22
C GLU A 486 14.79 -30.98 10.36
N GLU A 487 15.30 -30.68 11.55
CA GLU A 487 14.44 -30.29 12.68
C GLU A 487 13.73 -28.98 12.37
N VAL A 488 12.39 -28.95 12.49
CA VAL A 488 11.61 -27.74 12.22
C VAL A 488 11.97 -26.66 13.24
N PRO A 489 12.43 -25.47 12.80
CA PRO A 489 12.82 -24.41 13.72
C PRO A 489 11.70 -23.96 14.65
N GLY A 490 12.06 -23.61 15.88
CA GLY A 490 11.09 -23.16 16.90
C GLY A 490 10.40 -21.82 16.61
N SER A 491 10.84 -21.08 15.56
CA SER A 491 10.15 -19.89 15.06
C SER A 491 8.87 -20.19 14.28
N VAL A 492 8.75 -21.44 13.78
CA VAL A 492 7.60 -21.90 12.99
C VAL A 492 6.46 -22.26 13.96
N PRO A 493 5.21 -21.79 13.73
CA PRO A 493 4.06 -22.12 14.56
C PRO A 493 3.86 -23.64 14.67
N ALA A 494 3.39 -24.09 15.85
CA ALA A 494 3.29 -25.53 16.17
C ALA A 494 2.41 -26.31 15.19
N GLY A 495 1.29 -25.73 14.74
CA GLY A 495 0.40 -26.38 13.75
C GLY A 495 1.09 -26.59 12.40
N ILE A 496 1.80 -25.57 11.91
CA ILE A 496 2.59 -25.66 10.68
C ILE A 496 3.74 -26.67 10.83
N ALA A 497 4.43 -26.63 11.97
CA ALA A 497 5.51 -27.56 12.27
C ALA A 497 5.03 -29.03 12.30
N ALA A 498 3.84 -29.28 12.88
CA ALA A 498 3.23 -30.60 12.90
C ALA A 498 2.90 -31.09 11.47
N GLY A 499 2.24 -30.27 10.67
CA GLY A 499 1.90 -30.60 9.28
C GLY A 499 3.13 -30.83 8.39
N LEU A 500 4.22 -30.06 8.60
CA LEU A 500 5.50 -30.29 7.94
C LEU A 500 6.08 -31.66 8.27
N LYS A 501 6.09 -32.03 9.57
CA LYS A 501 6.60 -33.33 10.03
C LYS A 501 5.75 -34.49 9.55
N ALA A 502 4.45 -34.31 9.46
CA ALA A 502 3.51 -35.32 8.97
C ALA A 502 3.54 -35.44 7.43
N GLY A 503 4.14 -34.49 6.71
CA GLY A 503 4.09 -34.44 5.24
C GLY A 503 2.71 -34.14 4.66
N GLU A 504 1.84 -33.53 5.46
CA GLU A 504 0.44 -33.23 5.09
C GLU A 504 0.27 -31.90 4.37
N LEU A 505 1.28 -31.03 4.40
CA LEU A 505 1.21 -29.70 3.77
C LEU A 505 1.66 -29.77 2.30
N SER A 506 0.85 -29.20 1.41
CA SER A 506 1.19 -29.09 -0.01
C SER A 506 2.26 -28.01 -0.25
N ASN A 507 3.02 -28.17 -1.36
CA ASN A 507 3.98 -27.13 -1.79
C ASN A 507 3.29 -25.77 -2.00
N ALA A 508 2.08 -25.76 -2.55
CA ALA A 508 1.30 -24.55 -2.74
C ALA A 508 0.94 -23.89 -1.41
N PHE A 509 0.57 -24.67 -0.39
CA PHE A 509 0.31 -24.16 0.95
C PHE A 509 1.57 -23.51 1.55
N ILE A 510 2.72 -24.19 1.51
CA ILE A 510 3.98 -23.67 2.06
C ILE A 510 4.40 -22.38 1.35
N ALA A 511 4.34 -22.33 0.02
CA ALA A 511 4.64 -21.14 -0.75
C ALA A 511 3.71 -19.97 -0.40
N SER A 512 2.42 -20.21 -0.27
CA SER A 512 1.42 -19.22 0.14
C SER A 512 1.64 -18.76 1.58
N TYR A 513 1.88 -19.69 2.50
CA TYR A 513 2.16 -19.35 3.90
C TYR A 513 3.40 -18.45 4.03
N TYR A 514 4.49 -18.78 3.33
CA TYR A 514 5.67 -17.94 3.31
C TYR A 514 5.39 -16.56 2.72
N SER A 515 4.84 -16.49 1.51
CA SER A 515 4.72 -15.24 0.75
C SER A 515 3.65 -14.31 1.32
N SER A 516 2.50 -14.85 1.68
CA SER A 516 1.33 -14.10 2.09
C SER A 516 1.33 -13.85 3.60
N THR A 517 1.44 -14.90 4.40
CA THR A 517 1.35 -14.75 5.86
C THR A 517 2.66 -14.22 6.43
N VAL A 518 3.75 -14.96 6.30
CA VAL A 518 5.00 -14.63 7.01
C VAL A 518 5.64 -13.35 6.48
N LYS A 519 5.88 -13.26 5.18
CA LYS A 519 6.45 -12.05 4.54
C LYS A 519 5.51 -10.86 4.66
N GLY A 520 4.21 -11.10 4.49
CA GLY A 520 3.20 -10.06 4.61
C GLY A 520 3.07 -9.50 6.02
N MET A 521 3.11 -10.34 7.05
CA MET A 521 3.10 -9.92 8.46
C MET A 521 4.39 -9.16 8.83
N PHE A 522 5.54 -9.65 8.39
CA PHE A 522 6.82 -8.97 8.58
C PHE A 522 6.78 -7.55 8.01
N ASN A 523 6.39 -7.39 6.75
CA ASN A 523 6.27 -6.07 6.14
C ASN A 523 5.18 -5.19 6.78
N GLY A 524 4.14 -5.80 7.33
CA GLY A 524 3.04 -5.12 8.02
C GLY A 524 3.45 -4.43 9.32
N ILE A 525 4.57 -4.79 9.96
CA ILE A 525 5.04 -4.16 11.22
C ILE A 525 5.23 -2.65 11.01
N TYR A 526 5.91 -2.24 9.94
CA TYR A 526 6.07 -0.83 9.60
C TYR A 526 4.72 -0.12 9.48
N GLY A 527 3.77 -0.71 8.75
CA GLY A 527 2.43 -0.15 8.55
C GLY A 527 1.66 0.08 9.87
N THR A 528 1.99 -0.66 10.95
CA THR A 528 1.38 -0.41 12.27
C THR A 528 1.87 0.88 12.92
N MET A 529 3.06 1.38 12.56
CA MET A 529 3.66 2.60 13.12
C MET A 529 3.28 3.85 12.31
N ALA A 530 3.12 3.71 11.01
CA ALA A 530 2.91 4.82 10.06
C ALA A 530 1.44 5.15 9.79
N GLN A 531 0.52 4.60 10.57
CA GLN A 531 -0.92 4.90 10.41
C GLN A 531 -1.26 6.31 10.88
N ASP A 532 -2.28 6.88 10.25
CA ASP A 532 -2.87 8.12 10.73
C ASP A 532 -3.40 7.96 12.16
N MET A 533 -3.10 8.92 13.02
CA MET A 533 -3.59 8.94 14.40
C MET A 533 -5.08 9.25 14.44
N LEU A 534 -5.56 10.04 13.49
CA LEU A 534 -6.95 10.44 13.36
C LEU A 534 -7.55 9.73 12.14
N LYS A 535 -8.51 8.88 12.39
CA LYS A 535 -9.25 8.18 11.33
C LYS A 535 -10.41 9.01 10.84
N ALA A 536 -10.67 8.99 9.54
CA ALA A 536 -11.91 9.48 8.99
C ALA A 536 -13.08 8.68 9.59
N GLY A 537 -14.14 9.36 9.95
CA GLY A 537 -15.43 8.75 10.23
C GLY A 537 -16.23 8.63 8.95
N TYR A 538 -17.07 7.63 8.86
CA TYR A 538 -18.00 7.43 7.74
C TYR A 538 -19.39 7.21 8.29
N THR A 539 -20.39 7.70 7.58
CA THR A 539 -21.81 7.54 7.91
C THR A 539 -22.58 7.20 6.65
N VAL A 540 -23.77 6.65 6.82
CA VAL A 540 -24.74 6.46 5.73
C VAL A 540 -25.74 7.61 5.81
N ASP A 541 -25.98 8.27 4.70
CA ASP A 541 -26.94 9.37 4.61
C ASP A 541 -28.36 8.88 4.27
N GLU A 542 -29.32 9.80 4.19
CA GLU A 542 -30.71 9.51 3.83
C GLU A 542 -30.86 8.98 2.38
N ALA A 543 -29.91 9.27 1.51
CA ALA A 543 -29.84 8.76 0.14
C ALA A 543 -29.15 7.39 0.05
N CYS A 544 -28.87 6.74 1.18
CA CYS A 544 -28.15 5.47 1.26
C CYS A 544 -26.74 5.53 0.67
N ALA A 545 -26.07 6.68 0.74
CA ALA A 545 -24.70 6.84 0.35
C ALA A 545 -23.76 6.81 1.56
N ILE A 546 -22.61 6.10 1.43
CA ILE A 546 -21.55 6.13 2.44
C ILE A 546 -20.75 7.41 2.22
N LEU A 547 -20.84 8.34 3.15
CA LEU A 547 -20.16 9.62 3.10
C LEU A 547 -19.11 9.72 4.19
N GLU A 548 -18.00 10.38 3.87
CA GLU A 548 -17.03 10.78 4.88
C GLU A 548 -17.65 11.87 5.75
N VAL A 549 -17.68 11.64 7.04
CA VAL A 549 -18.10 12.65 8.00
C VAL A 549 -17.22 13.88 7.83
N ASP A 550 -17.84 15.07 7.74
CA ASP A 550 -17.11 16.31 7.50
C ASP A 550 -16.00 16.49 8.54
N ARG A 551 -14.77 16.31 8.06
CA ARG A 551 -13.56 16.44 8.89
C ARG A 551 -13.41 17.83 9.48
N GLU A 552 -13.97 18.85 8.86
CA GLU A 552 -13.87 20.23 9.33
C GLU A 552 -14.65 20.42 10.63
N THR A 553 -15.82 19.80 10.71
CA THR A 553 -16.66 19.83 11.91
C THR A 553 -16.08 18.94 13.02
N VAL A 554 -15.58 17.75 12.67
CA VAL A 554 -15.10 16.77 13.64
C VAL A 554 -13.68 17.09 14.13
N LEU A 555 -12.83 17.64 13.26
CA LEU A 555 -11.41 17.87 13.51
C LEU A 555 -11.07 19.36 13.59
N SER A 556 -12.01 20.18 14.02
CA SER A 556 -11.75 21.59 14.34
C SER A 556 -10.68 21.70 15.45
N PRO A 557 -9.93 22.80 15.50
CA PRO A 557 -8.97 23.03 16.59
C PRO A 557 -9.57 22.86 17.98
N GLU A 558 -10.87 23.19 18.15
CA GLU A 558 -11.61 23.09 19.40
C GLU A 558 -11.86 21.63 19.82
N ASN A 559 -12.20 20.77 18.85
CA ASN A 559 -12.56 19.37 19.09
C ASN A 559 -11.38 18.40 18.96
N PHE A 560 -10.20 18.90 18.56
CA PHE A 560 -9.03 18.08 18.25
C PHE A 560 -8.65 17.09 19.35
N PHE A 561 -8.61 17.56 20.61
CA PHE A 561 -8.21 16.73 21.73
C PHE A 561 -9.19 15.60 22.03
N ASP A 562 -10.47 15.80 21.75
CA ASP A 562 -11.49 14.77 21.97
C ASP A 562 -11.39 13.64 20.94
N GLN A 563 -10.81 13.92 19.77
CA GLN A 563 -10.57 12.95 18.72
C GLN A 563 -9.29 12.13 18.92
N LEU A 564 -8.36 12.57 19.79
CA LEU A 564 -7.15 11.82 20.05
C LEU A 564 -7.46 10.51 20.78
N PRO A 565 -6.80 9.42 20.38
CA PRO A 565 -7.05 8.12 21.00
C PRO A 565 -6.64 8.11 22.47
N LYS A 566 -7.55 7.75 23.37
CA LYS A 566 -7.28 7.57 24.82
C LYS A 566 -6.17 6.54 25.10
N ARG A 567 -5.99 5.59 24.18
CA ARG A 567 -4.94 4.55 24.22
C ARG A 567 -4.21 4.53 22.88
N PRO A 568 -3.27 5.44 22.66
CA PRO A 568 -2.54 5.50 21.39
C PRO A 568 -1.72 4.24 21.18
N LYS A 569 -1.72 3.73 19.95
CA LYS A 569 -0.97 2.52 19.53
C LYS A 569 -0.10 2.79 18.31
N VAL A 570 0.02 4.05 17.92
CA VAL A 570 0.78 4.51 16.76
C VAL A 570 1.90 5.39 17.26
N ALA A 571 3.11 5.10 16.84
CA ALA A 571 4.29 5.94 17.06
C ALA A 571 4.63 6.63 15.72
N TYR A 572 3.86 7.67 15.39
CA TYR A 572 3.87 8.31 14.07
C TYR A 572 5.24 8.88 13.68
N ASN A 573 5.88 9.58 14.63
CA ASN A 573 7.22 10.11 14.43
C ASN A 573 8.26 9.02 14.19
N TYR A 574 8.10 7.86 14.82
CA TYR A 574 8.96 6.72 14.56
C TYR A 574 8.71 6.15 13.15
N GLY A 575 7.45 5.94 12.78
CA GLY A 575 7.06 5.51 11.43
C GLY A 575 7.63 6.43 10.34
N MET A 576 7.55 7.74 10.54
CA MET A 576 8.12 8.75 9.63
C MET A 576 9.63 8.57 9.45
N ARG A 577 10.37 8.32 10.52
CA ARG A 577 11.82 8.16 10.47
C ARG A 577 12.28 6.82 9.90
N ILE A 578 11.45 5.81 9.97
CA ILE A 578 11.71 4.54 9.26
C ILE A 578 11.76 4.81 7.75
N VAL A 579 10.74 5.47 7.20
CA VAL A 579 10.72 5.80 5.75
C VAL A 579 11.78 6.84 5.39
N GLY A 580 11.95 7.87 6.21
CA GLY A 580 13.01 8.85 6.01
C GLY A 580 14.39 8.19 5.95
N GLY A 581 14.64 7.20 6.84
CA GLY A 581 15.86 6.38 6.80
C GLY A 581 16.01 5.61 5.48
N SER A 582 14.94 5.01 4.98
CA SER A 582 14.94 4.30 3.68
C SER A 582 15.34 5.24 2.54
N ARG A 583 14.78 6.46 2.50
CA ARG A 583 15.16 7.49 1.51
C ARG A 583 16.63 7.87 1.63
N LEU A 584 17.12 8.07 2.86
CA LEU A 584 18.53 8.38 3.13
C LEU A 584 19.46 7.27 2.63
N HIS A 585 19.09 6.01 2.84
CA HIS A 585 19.87 4.85 2.42
C HIS A 585 20.07 4.80 0.91
N LEU A 586 18.99 5.01 0.15
CA LEU A 586 19.05 5.08 -1.31
C LEU A 586 19.89 6.26 -1.81
N ILE A 587 19.74 7.45 -1.22
CA ILE A 587 20.54 8.63 -1.60
C ILE A 587 22.03 8.38 -1.41
N LEU A 588 22.42 7.77 -0.27
CA LEU A 588 23.81 7.42 -0.01
C LEU A 588 24.32 6.35 -1.00
N ALA A 589 23.49 5.37 -1.35
CA ALA A 589 23.84 4.35 -2.35
C ALA A 589 24.10 4.98 -3.72
N MET A 590 23.25 5.89 -4.15
CA MET A 590 23.41 6.60 -5.43
C MET A 590 24.70 7.43 -5.48
N GLU A 591 25.03 8.11 -4.40
CA GLU A 591 26.30 8.85 -4.30
C GLU A 591 27.52 7.91 -4.38
N LEU A 592 27.47 6.77 -3.70
CA LEU A 592 28.56 5.78 -3.74
C LEU A 592 28.76 5.19 -5.15
N VAL A 593 27.66 4.85 -5.84
CA VAL A 593 27.72 4.35 -7.22
C VAL A 593 28.34 5.40 -8.15
N PHE A 594 27.89 6.64 -8.06
CA PHE A 594 28.41 7.73 -8.88
C PHE A 594 29.89 8.01 -8.62
N GLU A 595 30.29 8.10 -7.35
CA GLU A 595 31.71 8.31 -6.98
C GLU A 595 32.63 7.20 -7.45
N ARG A 596 32.16 5.95 -7.38
CA ARG A 596 32.97 4.78 -7.74
C ARG A 596 33.13 4.62 -9.25
N PHE A 597 32.06 4.86 -10.01
CA PHE A 597 32.00 4.49 -11.41
C PHE A 597 31.89 5.69 -12.37
N GLY A 598 31.49 6.86 -11.90
CA GLY A 598 31.25 8.03 -12.74
C GLY A 598 30.25 7.71 -13.87
N ASP A 599 30.54 8.17 -15.08
CA ASP A 599 29.69 7.95 -16.26
C ASP A 599 29.61 6.49 -16.74
N ARG A 600 30.36 5.58 -16.13
CA ARG A 600 30.31 4.15 -16.48
C ARG A 600 29.15 3.39 -15.84
N ALA A 601 28.48 4.01 -14.86
CA ALA A 601 27.27 3.49 -14.27
C ALA A 601 26.32 4.64 -13.94
N PHE A 602 25.08 4.57 -14.38
CA PHE A 602 24.10 5.57 -14.10
C PHE A 602 22.77 4.96 -13.66
N ILE A 603 22.03 5.71 -12.85
CA ILE A 603 20.79 5.26 -12.26
C ILE A 603 19.63 5.73 -13.12
N THR A 604 18.80 4.80 -13.60
CA THR A 604 17.65 5.10 -14.46
C THR A 604 16.39 5.38 -13.66
N GLY A 605 16.25 4.71 -12.51
CA GLY A 605 15.11 4.87 -11.64
C GLY A 605 15.26 4.16 -10.30
N GLY A 606 14.29 4.36 -9.43
CA GLY A 606 14.23 3.70 -8.13
C GLY A 606 12.81 3.60 -7.59
N ASP A 607 12.58 2.56 -6.80
CA ASP A 607 11.27 2.33 -6.18
C ASP A 607 11.42 1.83 -4.75
N THR A 608 11.21 2.72 -3.81
CA THR A 608 11.12 2.48 -2.36
C THR A 608 12.37 1.87 -1.73
N ASP A 609 12.77 0.70 -2.14
CA ASP A 609 13.88 -0.13 -1.64
C ASP A 609 14.80 -0.65 -2.75
N SER A 610 14.58 -0.24 -4.00
CA SER A 610 15.37 -0.70 -5.13
C SER A 610 15.87 0.44 -6.01
N LEU A 611 17.00 0.17 -6.70
CA LEU A 611 17.60 1.03 -7.71
C LEU A 611 17.81 0.24 -9.00
N LYS A 612 17.60 0.88 -10.15
CA LYS A 612 17.95 0.34 -11.46
C LYS A 612 19.20 1.06 -11.97
N VAL A 613 20.26 0.30 -12.22
CA VAL A 613 21.57 0.84 -12.55
C VAL A 613 22.02 0.25 -13.88
N SER A 614 22.14 1.10 -14.89
CA SER A 614 22.78 0.73 -16.16
C SER A 614 24.30 0.81 -16.01
N CYS A 615 25.00 -0.23 -16.37
CA CYS A 615 26.43 -0.37 -16.15
C CYS A 615 27.19 -0.63 -17.46
N ALA A 616 28.40 -0.10 -17.57
CA ALA A 616 29.35 -0.57 -18.57
C ALA A 616 29.62 -2.08 -18.36
N GLU A 617 29.90 -2.83 -19.43
CA GLU A 617 30.15 -4.27 -19.37
C GLU A 617 31.34 -4.65 -18.47
N SER A 618 32.29 -3.73 -18.30
CA SER A 618 33.44 -3.91 -17.43
C SER A 618 33.13 -3.89 -15.93
N ILE A 619 31.92 -3.48 -15.53
CA ILE A 619 31.49 -3.43 -14.12
C ILE A 619 30.76 -4.74 -13.80
N THR A 620 31.31 -5.51 -12.89
CA THR A 620 30.73 -6.79 -12.43
C THR A 620 29.73 -6.56 -11.26
N ASP A 621 28.96 -7.59 -10.93
CA ASP A 621 28.09 -7.57 -9.73
C ASP A 621 28.91 -7.52 -8.44
N ALA A 622 30.08 -8.13 -8.45
CA ALA A 622 31.04 -8.05 -7.34
C ALA A 622 31.52 -6.60 -7.12
N ASP A 623 31.73 -5.84 -8.21
CA ASP A 623 32.12 -4.42 -8.12
C ASP A 623 30.98 -3.57 -7.55
N LEU A 624 29.71 -3.83 -7.94
CA LEU A 624 28.54 -3.17 -7.37
C LEU A 624 28.37 -3.49 -5.89
N SER A 625 28.47 -4.76 -5.51
CA SER A 625 28.39 -5.21 -4.13
C SER A 625 29.49 -4.59 -3.28
N ALA A 626 30.74 -4.58 -3.76
CA ALA A 626 31.87 -3.96 -3.08
C ALA A 626 31.71 -2.42 -2.94
N CYS A 627 31.09 -1.77 -3.93
CA CYS A 627 30.76 -0.35 -3.87
C CYS A 627 29.78 -0.02 -2.75
N LEU A 628 28.82 -0.90 -2.49
CA LEU A 628 27.73 -0.69 -1.52
C LEU A 628 28.02 -1.30 -0.13
N GLU A 629 29.10 -2.10 0.01
CA GLU A 629 29.51 -2.70 1.29
C GLU A 629 29.63 -1.67 2.46
N PRO A 630 30.09 -0.43 2.26
CA PRO A 630 30.12 0.55 3.31
C PRO A 630 28.74 0.82 3.94
N LEU A 631 27.64 0.75 3.18
CA LEU A 631 26.29 0.90 3.69
C LEU A 631 25.81 -0.33 4.46
N ALA A 632 26.14 -1.53 3.99
CA ALA A 632 25.86 -2.76 4.72
C ALA A 632 26.56 -2.76 6.09
N SER A 633 27.82 -2.34 6.13
CA SER A 633 28.60 -2.17 7.36
C SER A 633 28.00 -1.11 8.31
N CYS A 634 27.50 0.02 7.77
CA CYS A 634 26.79 1.04 8.56
C CYS A 634 25.49 0.48 9.15
N SER A 635 24.74 -0.27 8.36
CA SER A 635 23.49 -0.92 8.77
C SER A 635 23.71 -1.89 9.92
N LYS A 636 24.73 -2.75 9.81
CA LYS A 636 25.10 -3.70 10.87
C LYS A 636 25.46 -2.99 12.17
N ARG A 637 26.36 -1.97 12.12
CA ARG A 637 26.72 -1.19 13.31
C ARG A 637 25.53 -0.49 13.96
N ALA A 638 24.61 0.03 13.16
CA ALA A 638 23.42 0.70 13.66
C ALA A 638 22.48 -0.28 14.37
N ILE A 639 22.25 -1.45 13.80
CA ILE A 639 21.47 -2.53 14.41
C ILE A 639 22.13 -2.97 15.73
N ASP A 640 23.44 -3.22 15.73
CA ASP A 640 24.16 -3.65 16.93
C ASP A 640 24.07 -2.61 18.06
N ALA A 641 24.16 -1.33 17.73
CA ALA A 641 24.02 -0.25 18.70
C ALA A 641 22.61 -0.20 19.32
N CYS A 642 21.57 -0.41 18.52
CA CYS A 642 20.19 -0.31 18.96
C CYS A 642 19.66 -1.60 19.61
N GLN A 643 20.16 -2.78 19.22
CA GLN A 643 19.62 -4.09 19.65
C GLN A 643 20.28 -4.63 20.94
N ARG A 644 21.27 -3.95 21.51
CA ARG A 644 21.96 -4.42 22.71
C ARG A 644 20.98 -4.78 23.83
N ARG A 645 20.03 -3.88 24.13
CA ARG A 645 19.03 -4.08 25.19
C ARG A 645 18.11 -5.29 24.93
N VAL A 646 17.70 -5.52 23.68
CA VAL A 646 16.88 -6.67 23.29
C VAL A 646 17.65 -7.97 23.50
N ARG A 647 18.91 -8.02 23.06
CA ARG A 647 19.78 -9.19 23.22
C ARG A 647 20.05 -9.52 24.69
N GLU A 648 20.22 -8.51 25.55
CA GLU A 648 20.43 -8.70 26.99
C GLU A 648 19.16 -9.17 27.72
N ASN A 649 18.00 -8.60 27.41
CA ASN A 649 16.76 -8.89 28.12
C ASN A 649 15.98 -10.08 27.56
N PHE A 650 16.13 -10.38 26.26
CA PHE A 650 15.35 -11.38 25.53
C PHE A 650 16.23 -12.22 24.57
N PRO A 651 17.32 -12.83 25.06
CA PRO A 651 18.27 -13.55 24.19
C PRO A 651 17.62 -14.66 23.36
N GLN A 652 16.58 -15.29 23.88
CA GLN A 652 15.83 -16.36 23.21
C GLN A 652 14.94 -15.88 22.05
N LEU A 653 14.63 -14.59 21.97
CA LEU A 653 13.82 -13.97 20.92
C LEU A 653 14.63 -13.08 19.97
N ALA A 654 15.88 -12.78 20.35
CA ALA A 654 16.76 -11.97 19.53
C ALA A 654 17.32 -12.80 18.37
N SER A 655 17.06 -12.36 17.13
CA SER A 655 17.66 -12.95 15.93
C SER A 655 18.95 -12.22 15.54
N SER A 656 19.77 -12.82 14.68
CA SER A 656 21.02 -12.20 14.23
C SER A 656 20.79 -10.93 13.43
N LEU A 657 19.68 -10.82 12.69
CA LEU A 657 19.34 -9.74 11.76
C LEU A 657 20.43 -9.50 10.68
N ASP A 658 21.29 -10.50 10.43
CA ASP A 658 22.34 -10.40 9.44
C ASP A 658 21.77 -10.22 8.03
N GLY A 659 22.44 -9.42 7.21
CA GLY A 659 22.03 -9.09 5.86
C GLY A 659 20.94 -8.00 5.77
N ILE A 660 20.31 -7.58 6.88
CA ILE A 660 19.35 -6.48 6.82
C ILE A 660 20.08 -5.18 6.41
N GLY A 661 19.58 -4.53 5.35
CA GLY A 661 20.15 -3.29 4.83
C GLY A 661 21.34 -3.47 3.91
N SER A 662 21.66 -4.72 3.49
CA SER A 662 22.55 -4.96 2.37
C SER A 662 21.81 -4.82 1.04
N PHE A 663 22.56 -4.48 0.00
CA PHE A 663 22.04 -4.51 -1.37
C PHE A 663 22.32 -5.87 -2.00
N ASP A 664 21.27 -6.47 -2.52
CA ASP A 664 21.35 -7.70 -3.31
C ASP A 664 21.12 -7.36 -4.79
N VAL A 665 21.89 -7.96 -5.69
CA VAL A 665 21.62 -7.91 -7.13
C VAL A 665 20.56 -8.96 -7.43
N GLU A 666 19.38 -8.51 -7.83
CA GLU A 666 18.25 -9.41 -8.11
C GLU A 666 18.52 -10.23 -9.37
N GLY A 667 18.14 -11.51 -9.35
CA GLY A 667 18.15 -12.35 -10.54
C GLY A 667 17.06 -11.94 -11.54
N CYS A 668 17.38 -11.91 -12.81
CA CYS A 668 16.47 -11.58 -13.91
C CYS A 668 16.10 -12.77 -14.79
N GLY A 669 16.30 -14.00 -14.32
CA GLY A 669 16.03 -15.24 -15.04
C GLY A 669 17.29 -15.95 -15.53
N ALA A 670 17.19 -17.23 -15.90
CA ALA A 670 18.28 -18.07 -16.44
C ALA A 670 19.63 -18.01 -15.67
N GLY A 671 19.58 -17.75 -14.36
CA GLY A 671 20.79 -17.58 -13.54
C GLY A 671 21.56 -16.28 -13.78
N ARG A 672 20.97 -15.33 -14.49
CA ARG A 672 21.52 -14.00 -14.75
C ARG A 672 21.00 -12.97 -13.76
N THR A 673 21.74 -11.88 -13.60
CA THR A 673 21.47 -10.79 -12.65
C THR A 673 21.26 -9.45 -13.36
N ARG A 674 21.31 -9.44 -14.71
CA ARG A 674 21.18 -8.22 -15.50
C ARG A 674 20.21 -8.38 -16.63
N TYR A 675 19.41 -7.36 -16.82
CA TYR A 675 18.57 -7.20 -18.01
C TYR A 675 19.43 -6.72 -19.18
N ASP A 676 19.24 -7.34 -20.34
CA ASP A 676 19.94 -6.93 -21.56
C ASP A 676 19.45 -5.55 -22.02
N TYR A 677 18.14 -5.29 -21.88
CA TYR A 677 17.52 -4.02 -22.19
C TYR A 677 16.55 -3.59 -21.09
N HIS A 678 16.46 -2.29 -20.89
CA HIS A 678 15.57 -1.71 -19.90
C HIS A 678 15.11 -0.31 -20.31
N MET A 679 13.88 0.03 -19.99
CA MET A 679 13.33 1.37 -20.19
C MET A 679 12.43 1.75 -19.03
N GLU A 680 12.69 2.88 -18.41
CA GLU A 680 11.80 3.56 -17.47
C GLU A 680 10.95 4.56 -18.26
N ALA A 681 9.64 4.42 -18.26
CA ALA A 681 8.75 5.36 -18.93
C ALA A 681 8.21 6.41 -17.96
N TRP A 682 7.92 5.99 -16.73
CA TRP A 682 7.34 6.83 -15.68
C TRP A 682 7.69 6.25 -14.31
N ASN A 683 7.46 7.03 -13.24
CA ASN A 683 7.60 6.49 -11.88
C ASN A 683 6.79 5.22 -11.70
N LYS A 684 7.46 4.10 -11.43
CA LYS A 684 6.86 2.76 -11.34
C LYS A 684 6.24 2.24 -12.63
N ALA A 685 6.67 2.73 -13.78
CA ALA A 685 6.29 2.17 -15.08
C ALA A 685 7.56 1.87 -15.88
N ARG A 686 7.86 0.60 -16.06
CA ARG A 686 9.09 0.13 -16.70
C ARG A 686 8.90 -1.19 -17.41
N VAL A 687 9.72 -1.41 -18.42
CA VAL A 687 9.88 -2.67 -19.13
C VAL A 687 11.33 -3.07 -19.11
N SER A 688 11.58 -4.33 -18.84
CA SER A 688 12.92 -4.92 -18.92
C SER A 688 12.86 -6.14 -19.81
N ILE A 689 13.90 -6.40 -20.59
CA ILE A 689 14.06 -7.63 -21.38
C ILE A 689 15.23 -8.39 -20.80
N ASP A 690 14.98 -9.64 -20.43
CA ASP A 690 16.00 -10.53 -19.90
C ASP A 690 16.85 -11.16 -21.02
N HIS A 691 17.84 -11.95 -20.63
CA HIS A 691 18.75 -12.61 -21.57
C HIS A 691 18.05 -13.65 -22.47
N ASP A 692 16.91 -14.19 -22.05
CA ASP A 692 16.10 -15.11 -22.86
C ASP A 692 15.19 -14.36 -23.85
N GLY A 693 15.29 -13.03 -23.89
CA GLY A 693 14.47 -12.14 -24.74
C GLY A 693 13.05 -11.95 -24.23
N ARG A 694 12.76 -12.28 -22.97
CA ARG A 694 11.42 -12.14 -22.38
C ARG A 694 11.26 -10.76 -21.75
N ALA A 695 10.11 -10.16 -22.02
CA ALA A 695 9.71 -8.89 -21.41
C ALA A 695 9.16 -9.09 -20.00
N HIS A 696 9.54 -8.18 -19.11
CA HIS A 696 9.04 -8.04 -17.75
C HIS A 696 8.52 -6.64 -17.56
N VAL A 697 7.21 -6.51 -17.29
CA VAL A 697 6.52 -5.23 -17.15
C VAL A 697 6.22 -4.95 -15.68
N THR A 698 6.56 -3.75 -15.24
CA THR A 698 6.11 -3.22 -13.96
C THR A 698 5.41 -1.89 -14.22
N CYS A 699 4.12 -1.81 -13.91
CA CYS A 699 3.38 -0.56 -14.04
C CYS A 699 2.43 -0.38 -12.84
N ALA A 700 2.68 0.65 -12.05
CA ALA A 700 1.82 0.95 -10.92
C ALA A 700 0.44 1.39 -11.42
N GLY A 701 -0.59 0.70 -10.94
CA GLY A 701 -1.98 0.93 -11.31
C GLY A 701 -2.53 -0.03 -12.33
N LEU A 702 -1.73 -0.94 -12.85
CA LEU A 702 -2.23 -2.16 -13.41
C LEU A 702 -2.83 -2.96 -12.23
N SER A 703 -4.15 -2.94 -12.13
CA SER A 703 -4.85 -3.47 -10.94
C SER A 703 -4.92 -4.99 -10.93
N ARG A 704 -4.52 -5.68 -12.01
CA ARG A 704 -4.57 -7.14 -12.14
C ARG A 704 -3.24 -7.68 -12.64
N PRO A 705 -2.74 -8.79 -12.09
CA PRO A 705 -1.58 -9.49 -12.64
C PRO A 705 -1.74 -9.85 -14.12
N ASP A 706 -2.98 -10.18 -14.53
CA ASP A 706 -3.31 -10.53 -15.91
C ASP A 706 -2.99 -9.39 -16.89
N ASN A 707 -3.16 -8.13 -16.48
CA ASN A 707 -2.86 -7.00 -17.36
C ASN A 707 -1.36 -6.86 -17.66
N ALA A 708 -0.51 -7.12 -16.66
CA ALA A 708 0.93 -7.17 -16.89
C ALA A 708 1.28 -8.33 -17.84
N TYR A 709 0.67 -9.50 -17.65
CA TYR A 709 0.85 -10.66 -18.51
C TYR A 709 0.46 -10.38 -19.97
N HIS A 710 -0.69 -9.75 -20.20
CA HIS A 710 -1.12 -9.41 -21.57
C HIS A 710 -0.17 -8.41 -22.23
N ILE A 711 0.31 -7.42 -21.49
CA ILE A 711 1.29 -6.45 -21.99
C ILE A 711 2.62 -7.15 -22.29
N GLU A 712 3.09 -8.03 -21.42
CA GLU A 712 4.30 -8.80 -21.63
C GLU A 712 4.18 -9.71 -22.86
N HIS A 713 3.04 -10.36 -23.03
CA HIS A 713 2.78 -11.21 -24.20
C HIS A 713 2.78 -10.40 -25.50
N TYR A 714 2.10 -9.27 -25.51
CA TYR A 714 2.08 -8.36 -26.66
C TYR A 714 3.49 -7.85 -27.03
N ILE A 715 4.30 -7.48 -26.03
CA ILE A 715 5.68 -7.07 -26.26
C ILE A 715 6.51 -8.23 -26.81
N ASN A 716 6.37 -9.44 -26.28
CA ASN A 716 7.09 -10.61 -26.73
C ASN A 716 6.73 -10.97 -28.18
N ASP A 717 5.47 -10.80 -28.59
CA ASP A 717 5.04 -10.98 -29.97
C ASP A 717 5.70 -9.95 -30.90
N MET A 718 5.75 -8.69 -30.49
CA MET A 718 6.43 -7.65 -31.28
C MET A 718 7.94 -7.89 -31.42
N LEU A 719 8.58 -8.40 -30.38
CA LEU A 719 10.00 -8.70 -30.36
C LEU A 719 10.41 -9.85 -31.32
N GLN A 720 9.44 -10.65 -31.81
CA GLN A 720 9.71 -11.66 -32.84
C GLN A 720 10.07 -11.04 -34.19
N ALA A 721 9.65 -9.82 -34.45
CA ALA A 721 9.83 -9.16 -35.75
C ALA A 721 10.60 -7.84 -35.67
N ARG A 722 10.82 -7.29 -34.49
CA ARG A 722 11.46 -5.98 -34.26
C ARG A 722 12.51 -6.04 -33.20
N THR A 723 13.40 -5.05 -33.17
CA THR A 723 14.41 -4.94 -32.10
C THR A 723 13.84 -4.37 -30.80
N PRO A 724 14.45 -4.64 -29.65
CA PRO A 724 14.04 -4.02 -28.39
C PRO A 724 14.06 -2.50 -28.42
N GLU A 725 15.00 -1.91 -29.11
CA GLU A 725 15.12 -0.47 -29.29
C GLU A 725 13.94 0.16 -30.04
N ASP A 726 13.32 -0.62 -30.95
CA ASP A 726 12.13 -0.18 -31.69
C ASP A 726 10.84 -0.43 -30.92
N VAL A 727 10.79 -1.53 -30.14
CA VAL A 727 9.57 -1.97 -29.45
C VAL A 727 9.35 -1.25 -28.15
N LEU A 728 10.39 -1.11 -27.30
CA LEU A 728 10.19 -0.58 -25.94
C LEU A 728 9.71 0.89 -25.92
N PRO A 729 10.23 1.81 -26.73
CA PRO A 729 9.67 3.16 -26.75
C PRO A 729 8.22 3.23 -27.22
N ALA A 730 7.83 2.30 -28.10
CA ALA A 730 6.49 2.23 -28.62
C ALA A 730 5.47 1.73 -27.58
N VAL A 731 5.83 0.81 -26.71
CA VAL A 731 4.91 0.18 -25.74
C VAL A 731 4.16 1.20 -24.88
N PHE A 732 4.82 2.24 -24.43
CA PHE A 732 4.19 3.28 -23.62
C PHE A 732 3.62 4.45 -24.44
N GLY A 733 3.79 4.44 -25.71
CA GLY A 733 3.18 5.36 -26.67
C GLY A 733 1.95 4.79 -27.38
N TYR A 734 1.75 3.47 -27.34
CA TYR A 734 0.60 2.81 -27.94
C TYR A 734 -0.51 2.52 -26.94
N ASN A 735 -1.71 2.43 -27.48
CA ASN A 735 -2.83 1.82 -26.79
C ASN A 735 -2.59 0.30 -26.72
N VAL A 736 -2.46 -0.21 -25.52
CA VAL A 736 -2.41 -1.65 -25.31
C VAL A 736 -3.83 -2.11 -25.05
N ILE A 737 -4.32 -3.06 -25.87
CA ILE A 737 -5.59 -3.72 -25.62
C ILE A 737 -5.39 -4.57 -24.38
N VAL A 738 -6.11 -4.23 -23.32
CA VAL A 738 -6.17 -5.02 -22.11
C VAL A 738 -7.54 -5.66 -22.09
N ASP A 739 -7.58 -6.96 -22.11
CA ASP A 739 -8.83 -7.71 -21.91
C ASP A 739 -9.26 -7.54 -20.46
N ASN A 740 -10.07 -6.54 -20.23
CA ASN A 740 -10.46 -6.11 -18.92
C ASN A 740 -11.89 -5.62 -18.91
N SER A 741 -12.81 -6.53 -19.02
CA SER A 741 -14.21 -6.20 -18.81
C SER A 741 -14.47 -5.98 -17.32
N VAL A 742 -14.76 -4.77 -16.91
CA VAL A 742 -15.22 -4.48 -15.57
C VAL A 742 -16.50 -3.71 -15.65
N CYS A 743 -17.54 -4.26 -15.10
CA CYS A 743 -18.83 -3.60 -15.03
C CYS A 743 -19.06 -3.01 -13.66
N HIS A 744 -19.50 -1.78 -13.59
CA HIS A 744 -19.50 -1.03 -12.37
C HIS A 744 -20.72 -0.19 -12.09
N ALA A 745 -21.77 -0.36 -12.80
CA ALA A 745 -23.02 0.25 -12.39
C ALA A 745 -23.82 -0.78 -11.63
N LEU A 746 -24.09 -0.50 -10.38
CA LEU A 746 -24.89 -1.36 -9.53
C LEU A 746 -26.19 -0.65 -9.23
N GLN A 747 -27.26 -1.37 -9.42
CA GLN A 747 -28.56 -0.90 -8.99
C GLN A 747 -28.64 -0.91 -7.47
N ARG A 748 -29.18 0.16 -6.90
CA ARG A 748 -29.33 0.29 -5.46
C ARG A 748 -30.73 -0.03 -4.95
N THR A 749 -31.74 -0.04 -5.81
CA THR A 749 -33.13 0.02 -5.36
C THR A 749 -34.01 -1.08 -5.83
N SER A 750 -33.70 -1.83 -6.88
CA SER A 750 -34.60 -2.85 -7.37
C SER A 750 -34.34 -4.21 -6.75
N PRO A 751 -35.35 -4.84 -6.18
CA PRO A 751 -35.26 -6.20 -5.66
C PRO A 751 -35.29 -7.26 -6.75
N SER A 752 -35.64 -6.93 -7.99
CA SER A 752 -35.81 -7.90 -9.09
C SER A 752 -35.07 -7.45 -10.34
N ALA A 753 -34.30 -8.35 -10.93
CA ALA A 753 -33.61 -8.08 -12.19
C ALA A 753 -34.60 -7.94 -13.37
N LEU A 754 -35.79 -8.55 -13.28
CA LEU A 754 -36.84 -8.39 -14.32
C LEU A 754 -37.37 -6.97 -14.39
N ASP A 755 -37.58 -6.35 -13.25
CA ASP A 755 -38.01 -4.95 -13.18
C ASP A 755 -37.01 -4.00 -13.84
N VAL A 756 -35.74 -4.42 -13.86
CA VAL A 756 -34.65 -3.67 -14.44
C VAL A 756 -34.69 -3.62 -15.96
N PHE A 757 -35.02 -4.71 -16.61
CA PHE A 757 -35.04 -4.75 -18.08
C PHE A 757 -36.17 -3.95 -18.67
N ASP A 758 -37.25 -3.73 -17.90
CA ASP A 758 -38.42 -2.98 -18.27
C ASP A 758 -38.48 -1.56 -17.67
N ALA A 759 -37.56 -1.21 -16.76
CA ALA A 759 -37.56 0.08 -16.08
C ALA A 759 -36.88 1.18 -16.92
N ASP A 760 -37.34 2.41 -16.71
CA ASP A 760 -36.67 3.58 -17.27
C ASP A 760 -35.31 3.75 -16.58
N VAL A 761 -34.28 4.10 -17.35
CA VAL A 761 -32.91 4.26 -16.88
C VAL A 761 -32.79 5.25 -15.71
N THR A 762 -33.74 6.18 -15.60
CA THR A 762 -33.81 7.15 -14.52
C THR A 762 -34.11 6.53 -13.14
N ASP A 763 -34.64 5.32 -13.07
CA ASP A 763 -34.93 4.62 -11.82
C ASP A 763 -33.69 3.96 -11.20
N TYR A 764 -32.54 3.98 -11.90
CA TYR A 764 -31.31 3.42 -11.43
C TYR A 764 -30.45 4.44 -10.72
N ILE A 765 -30.38 4.32 -9.42
CA ILE A 765 -29.37 5.01 -8.62
C ILE A 765 -28.19 4.06 -8.51
N GLY A 766 -27.29 4.10 -9.49
CA GLY A 766 -26.11 3.24 -9.49
C GLY A 766 -24.84 3.98 -9.08
N ASN A 767 -23.92 3.30 -8.45
CA ASN A 767 -22.53 3.69 -8.50
C ASN A 767 -21.99 3.19 -9.83
N THR A 768 -21.86 4.08 -10.79
CA THR A 768 -21.07 3.79 -11.97
C THR A 768 -19.61 3.76 -11.56
N ALA A 769 -19.04 2.61 -11.58
CA ALA A 769 -17.65 2.51 -11.85
C ALA A 769 -17.53 2.05 -13.30
N ARG A 770 -16.46 2.36 -13.92
CA ARG A 770 -16.21 2.26 -15.31
C ARG A 770 -16.31 0.84 -15.87
N VAL A 771 -16.89 0.70 -17.02
CA VAL A 771 -16.78 -0.49 -17.87
C VAL A 771 -15.64 -0.27 -18.85
N THR A 772 -14.70 -1.17 -18.83
CA THR A 772 -13.72 -1.29 -19.92
C THR A 772 -14.19 -2.42 -20.81
N ALA A 773 -14.54 -2.13 -22.05
CA ALA A 773 -14.86 -3.17 -23.04
C ALA A 773 -13.62 -4.06 -23.27
N PRO A 774 -13.79 -5.31 -23.70
CA PRO A 774 -12.67 -6.20 -24.03
C PRO A 774 -11.68 -5.60 -25.03
N GLU A 775 -12.19 -4.79 -25.95
CA GLU A 775 -11.38 -4.07 -26.94
C GLU A 775 -10.93 -2.69 -26.46
N ALA A 776 -11.18 -2.34 -25.22
CA ALA A 776 -10.78 -1.05 -24.72
C ALA A 776 -9.28 -0.94 -24.66
N VAL A 777 -8.81 0.06 -25.31
CA VAL A 777 -7.41 0.36 -25.45
C VAL A 777 -6.99 1.20 -24.26
N ALA A 778 -6.17 0.64 -23.38
CA ALA A 778 -5.60 1.37 -22.26
C ALA A 778 -4.25 1.96 -22.64
N LEU A 779 -4.12 3.26 -22.49
CA LEU A 779 -2.89 3.98 -22.75
C LEU A 779 -2.14 4.17 -21.44
N TYR A 780 -1.35 3.20 -21.07
CA TYR A 780 -0.49 3.27 -19.90
C TYR A 780 0.92 3.67 -20.31
N PRO A 781 1.59 4.49 -19.56
CA PRO A 781 1.17 5.32 -18.43
C PRO A 781 0.56 6.67 -18.82
N VAL A 782 0.45 6.95 -20.11
CA VAL A 782 0.04 8.26 -20.65
C VAL A 782 -1.36 8.65 -20.17
N SER A 783 -2.33 7.76 -20.33
CA SER A 783 -3.70 8.03 -19.90
C SER A 783 -3.82 8.22 -18.39
N ARG A 784 -3.01 7.53 -17.61
CA ARG A 784 -2.95 7.70 -16.16
C ARG A 784 -2.34 9.05 -15.78
N ALA A 785 -1.32 9.49 -16.50
CA ALA A 785 -0.71 10.80 -16.30
C ALA A 785 -1.71 11.93 -16.53
N LEU A 786 -2.65 11.74 -17.46
CA LEU A 786 -3.75 12.66 -17.73
C LEU A 786 -4.95 12.47 -16.78
N GLY A 787 -4.93 11.44 -15.92
CA GLY A 787 -6.05 11.12 -15.02
C GLY A 787 -7.17 10.31 -15.68
N GLU A 788 -6.98 9.88 -16.94
CA GLU A 788 -7.92 9.07 -17.70
C GLU A 788 -7.26 7.77 -18.16
N THR A 789 -7.99 6.66 -18.18
CA THR A 789 -7.41 5.35 -18.42
C THR A 789 -7.61 4.78 -19.82
N ASP A 790 -8.30 5.49 -20.70
CA ASP A 790 -8.65 5.05 -22.07
C ASP A 790 -8.56 6.14 -23.11
N MET A 791 -7.71 7.10 -22.84
CA MET A 791 -7.42 8.13 -23.83
C MET A 791 -6.57 7.51 -24.97
N PRO A 792 -7.05 7.53 -26.21
CA PRO A 792 -6.26 7.01 -27.33
C PRO A 792 -5.03 7.88 -27.61
N VAL A 793 -3.93 7.26 -28.05
CA VAL A 793 -2.75 8.01 -28.51
C VAL A 793 -3.06 8.58 -29.90
N ASN A 794 -3.39 9.86 -29.94
CA ASN A 794 -3.56 10.62 -31.15
C ASN A 794 -2.84 11.97 -31.00
N ALA A 795 -2.71 12.70 -32.10
CA ALA A 795 -1.99 13.96 -32.14
C ALA A 795 -2.53 15.01 -31.14
N GLU A 796 -3.84 15.01 -30.92
CA GLU A 796 -4.51 15.95 -30.01
C GLU A 796 -4.20 15.62 -28.55
N ASN A 797 -4.29 14.34 -28.15
CA ASN A 797 -3.95 13.91 -26.81
C ASN A 797 -2.47 14.03 -26.51
N VAL A 798 -1.61 13.80 -27.49
CA VAL A 798 -0.18 14.04 -27.40
C VAL A 798 0.12 15.54 -27.24
N ALA A 799 -0.57 16.40 -28.00
CA ALA A 799 -0.45 17.85 -27.87
C ALA A 799 -0.92 18.33 -26.48
N TYR A 800 -2.03 17.80 -25.98
CA TYR A 800 -2.53 18.08 -24.64
C TYR A 800 -1.54 17.60 -23.55
N MET A 801 -1.00 16.41 -23.69
CA MET A 801 0.05 15.92 -22.80
C MET A 801 1.26 16.86 -22.78
N ARG A 802 1.72 17.29 -23.95
CA ARG A 802 2.81 18.25 -24.07
C ARG A 802 2.46 19.55 -23.35
N ASP A 803 1.28 20.10 -23.56
CA ASP A 803 0.86 21.34 -22.91
C ASP A 803 0.77 21.20 -21.37
N VAL A 804 0.33 20.06 -20.87
CA VAL A 804 0.18 19.80 -19.43
C VAL A 804 1.52 19.41 -18.78
N TYR A 805 2.36 18.64 -19.47
CA TYR A 805 3.59 18.05 -18.89
C TYR A 805 4.86 18.77 -19.31
N ASP A 806 4.92 19.33 -20.52
CA ASP A 806 6.11 20.04 -20.99
C ASP A 806 6.31 21.38 -20.30
N ARG A 807 5.28 21.94 -19.69
CA ARG A 807 5.43 23.10 -18.80
C ARG A 807 6.22 22.76 -17.54
N ASP A 808 6.22 21.47 -17.17
CA ASP A 808 6.82 20.97 -15.96
C ASP A 808 8.14 20.22 -16.17
N VAL A 809 8.52 20.00 -17.42
CA VAL A 809 9.73 19.29 -17.83
C VAL A 809 10.59 20.22 -18.66
N ASP A 810 11.88 20.29 -18.39
CA ASP A 810 12.81 20.95 -19.31
C ASP A 810 12.97 20.08 -20.56
N VAL A 811 12.23 20.47 -21.60
CA VAL A 811 12.00 19.65 -22.79
C VAL A 811 13.25 19.53 -23.66
N ARG A 812 14.33 20.27 -23.37
CA ARG A 812 15.58 20.14 -24.12
C ARG A 812 16.17 18.76 -24.13
N GLU A 813 15.80 17.95 -23.13
CA GLU A 813 16.33 16.61 -22.98
C GLU A 813 15.36 15.52 -23.47
N ARG A 814 14.11 15.90 -23.83
CA ARG A 814 13.10 14.92 -24.19
C ARG A 814 11.89 15.55 -24.88
N ARG A 815 11.60 15.12 -26.09
CA ARG A 815 10.41 15.49 -26.84
C ARG A 815 9.51 14.29 -27.06
N LEU A 816 8.21 14.48 -26.80
CA LEU A 816 7.19 13.61 -27.32
C LEU A 816 6.79 14.18 -28.67
N SER A 817 7.11 13.48 -29.75
CA SER A 817 6.72 13.83 -31.11
C SER A 817 5.74 12.80 -31.67
N VAL A 818 5.00 13.20 -32.70
CA VAL A 818 4.14 12.30 -33.47
C VAL A 818 4.67 12.23 -34.88
N ARG A 819 5.03 11.04 -35.33
CA ARG A 819 5.43 10.80 -36.71
C ARG A 819 4.47 9.77 -37.31
N ASP A 820 3.85 10.15 -38.44
CA ASP A 820 2.87 9.30 -39.13
C ASP A 820 1.68 8.84 -38.27
N GLY A 821 1.28 9.69 -37.29
CA GLY A 821 0.20 9.38 -36.34
C GLY A 821 0.64 8.56 -35.12
N GLU A 822 1.92 8.19 -35.02
CA GLU A 822 2.49 7.44 -33.92
C GLU A 822 3.33 8.32 -32.99
N PRO A 823 3.19 8.23 -31.66
CA PRO A 823 4.01 8.97 -30.73
C PRO A 823 5.42 8.40 -30.70
N ILE A 824 6.38 9.29 -30.78
CA ILE A 824 7.81 8.99 -30.68
C ILE A 824 8.40 9.85 -29.56
N PHE A 825 9.14 9.22 -28.67
CA PHE A 825 9.91 9.92 -27.66
C PHE A 825 11.30 10.22 -28.24
N GLU A 826 11.56 11.48 -28.55
CA GLU A 826 12.87 11.92 -29.01
C GLU A 826 13.66 12.50 -27.84
N VAL A 827 14.92 12.13 -27.74
CA VAL A 827 15.88 12.76 -26.81
C VAL A 827 16.66 13.79 -27.63
N GLU A 828 16.60 15.04 -27.26
CA GLU A 828 17.49 16.07 -27.86
C GLU A 828 18.92 15.82 -27.34
N GLU A 829 19.89 15.76 -28.27
CA GLU A 829 21.32 15.63 -27.99
C GLU A 829 21.88 16.82 -27.16
#